data_45b3710af1046398ea58855659a75ef9
#
_entry.id   45b3710af1046398ea58855659a75ef9
#
_cell.length_a   1.000
_cell.length_b   1.000
_cell.length_c   1.000
_cell.angle_alpha   90.00
_cell.angle_beta   90.00
_cell.angle_gamma   90.00
#
_symmetry.space_group_name_H-M   'P 1'
#
loop_
_entity.id
_entity.type
_entity.pdbx_description
1 polymer ?
#
loop_
_entity_poly.entity_id
_entity_poly.type
_entity_poly.pdbx_seq_one_letter_code
_entity_poly.pdbx_strand_id
1 'polypeptide(L)'
;LWVNYFYYPLYFYAINKSSIRPIAMKLLMMMPALLLQKTSSKSKSKDHAEALKRRMELWNSGKLDDLFFEAVSIQKRLKNTPRPTSIDSIAKRFSAHMLNGRVSAAVKLLSEQSDDGILPINEETLKLLHEKHPPAKEPGEIAMLPGEIQPVHPSVFDQINGDTIQKASSRTKGGAGPSGMNADDWSRILASNKYGQASSECREAIALFTRTICSEKTPTETTTSLEGFIACRLLPLNKNPGCRPIGIGEILRRIVSKAAMSVFTEDVIESAGCVQICAGHKGGAEAAIHAVRRIYEDNEDDAVVLIDASNAFNSLNRKAALHNIGILCPIMHTFASNLYQPQARLFVQGGAEISSSEGTTQGGPESMAIYALATVPLLRKMKSTQPAEDPARHVAYADDAVGAGKVGNLRIWWDAICEYGPHFGYFINAKKSWIIIKPHMRAETDQAFQGTGINITTDGQRHLGASLGSNKYREEFVHDLVDGWVKQIRMLAKIAKIDPHCAYTAYTHGLRHKYTYAMRTIPNIGSMLQPLENAIRNQLIPALTEQMQMSEQERSLIALPVRLGGLGIPNPCKEAQHEFENSVKLTKNLADAIINQSSAAADNTENRSLVSKANRIRQTNMKDEVEQTLPEWQKKQLQLNQQKGASSWLTALPIDEHGFHLSKRQFWDSIRLRYGWAMTNTPSSCACGKGFSVAHALSCHLGGFTSIRHNELRDLTAELLQQACHDVKIEPPLEPLTGEGFSARSANTAQEARLDVSARGLFVPYQKVFADIRVVNPTAMRYERQSPEQILESNASEKKRQYCRRVLEVENATFCPLIFTTNGGMGRECIAFYNRLAQELANKWKTAQSQTVAWMRTRLSFALCRSAHMCIRGSRKWNSKVPVDQDQVELFAR
;
A
#
# COMPACT_ATOMS: atom_id res chain seq x y z
N LEU A 1 -24.12 11.57 14.00
CA LEU A 1 -25.17 12.35 13.32
C LEU A 1 -24.81 12.61 11.86
N TRP A 2 -23.71 13.32 11.55
CA TRP A 2 -23.39 13.70 10.16
C TRP A 2 -23.10 12.53 9.20
N VAL A 3 -22.64 11.38 9.68
CA VAL A 3 -22.46 10.17 8.87
C VAL A 3 -23.79 9.64 8.34
N ASN A 4 -24.88 9.85 9.08
CA ASN A 4 -26.21 9.46 8.65
C ASN A 4 -26.71 10.28 7.45
N TYR A 5 -26.17 11.50 7.23
CA TYR A 5 -26.49 12.27 6.04
C TYR A 5 -25.94 11.66 4.75
N PHE A 6 -24.86 10.85 4.81
CA PHE A 6 -24.41 10.04 3.67
C PHE A 6 -25.28 8.80 3.47
N TYR A 7 -25.78 8.22 4.56
CA TYR A 7 -26.65 7.03 4.50
C TYR A 7 -27.95 7.31 3.74
N TYR A 8 -28.70 8.32 4.12
CA TYR A 8 -30.03 8.56 3.56
C TYR A 8 -30.04 8.78 2.04
N PRO A 9 -29.23 9.66 1.44
CA PRO A 9 -29.23 9.81 -0.01
C PRO A 9 -28.87 8.53 -0.77
N LEU A 10 -27.89 7.76 -0.30
CA LEU A 10 -27.51 6.50 -0.91
C LEU A 10 -28.61 5.45 -0.81
N TYR A 11 -29.22 5.33 0.36
CA TYR A 11 -30.35 4.43 0.59
C TYR A 11 -31.55 4.78 -0.27
N PHE A 12 -31.94 6.07 -0.29
CA PHE A 12 -33.06 6.53 -1.13
C PHE A 12 -32.78 6.37 -2.61
N TYR A 13 -31.53 6.57 -3.06
CA TYR A 13 -31.17 6.28 -4.45
C TYR A 13 -31.41 4.81 -4.79
N ALA A 14 -30.99 3.91 -3.92
CA ALA A 14 -31.05 2.47 -4.18
C ALA A 14 -32.47 1.91 -4.15
N ILE A 15 -33.32 2.35 -3.21
CA ILE A 15 -34.68 1.78 -3.04
C ILE A 15 -35.77 2.45 -3.89
N ASN A 16 -35.58 3.71 -4.28
CA ASN A 16 -36.58 4.49 -5.04
C ASN A 16 -36.29 4.51 -6.53
N LYS A 17 -37.23 3.99 -7.34
CA LYS A 17 -37.14 4.04 -8.81
C LYS A 17 -37.64 5.35 -9.41
N SER A 18 -37.83 6.40 -8.60
CA SER A 18 -38.56 7.64 -8.95
C SER A 18 -37.62 8.82 -9.19
N SER A 19 -38.25 10.01 -9.45
CA SER A 19 -37.66 11.34 -9.56
C SER A 19 -36.73 11.76 -8.40
N ILE A 20 -36.74 11.06 -7.27
CA ILE A 20 -35.91 11.34 -6.10
C ILE A 20 -34.42 10.94 -6.32
N ARG A 21 -34.10 9.97 -7.20
CA ARG A 21 -32.73 9.56 -7.47
C ARG A 21 -31.77 10.71 -7.83
N PRO A 22 -32.13 11.62 -8.77
CA PRO A 22 -31.25 12.74 -9.11
C PRO A 22 -31.03 13.69 -7.94
N ILE A 23 -32.08 13.96 -7.16
CA ILE A 23 -31.99 14.85 -5.99
C ILE A 23 -31.10 14.24 -4.92
N ALA A 24 -31.28 12.96 -4.60
CA ALA A 24 -30.49 12.25 -3.62
C ALA A 24 -29.00 12.26 -3.97
N MET A 25 -28.64 12.01 -5.24
CA MET A 25 -27.27 12.05 -5.69
C MET A 25 -26.67 13.47 -5.67
N LYS A 26 -27.42 14.49 -6.11
CA LYS A 26 -26.97 15.89 -6.04
C LYS A 26 -26.68 16.30 -4.59
N LEU A 27 -27.58 16.02 -3.67
CA LEU A 27 -27.41 16.30 -2.24
C LEU A 27 -26.16 15.61 -1.70
N LEU A 28 -25.95 14.31 -2.02
CA LEU A 28 -24.78 13.55 -1.59
C LEU A 28 -23.47 14.19 -2.08
N MET A 29 -23.42 14.65 -3.33
CA MET A 29 -22.21 15.23 -3.91
C MET A 29 -21.93 16.66 -3.43
N MET A 30 -22.96 17.44 -3.17
CA MET A 30 -22.81 18.82 -2.70
C MET A 30 -22.48 18.91 -1.21
N MET A 31 -23.01 18.01 -0.41
CA MET A 31 -22.91 18.05 1.05
C MET A 31 -21.48 18.20 1.58
N PRO A 32 -20.46 17.44 1.10
CA PRO A 32 -19.09 17.60 1.58
C PRO A 32 -18.54 19.00 1.31
N ALA A 33 -18.79 19.53 0.12
CA ALA A 33 -18.32 20.85 -0.29
C ALA A 33 -18.97 21.98 0.51
N LEU A 34 -20.19 21.80 0.97
CA LEU A 34 -20.95 22.81 1.73
C LEU A 34 -20.69 22.71 3.24
N LEU A 35 -20.58 21.49 3.80
CA LEU A 35 -20.50 21.29 5.24
C LEU A 35 -19.08 21.13 5.77
N LEU A 36 -18.17 20.47 5.03
CA LEU A 36 -16.90 19.99 5.57
C LEU A 36 -15.67 20.86 5.23
N GLN A 37 -15.85 22.00 4.60
CA GLN A 37 -14.72 22.88 4.26
C GLN A 37 -14.06 23.48 5.50
N LYS A 38 -12.71 23.55 5.48
CA LYS A 38 -11.94 24.26 6.49
C LYS A 38 -12.25 25.74 6.47
N THR A 39 -12.58 26.30 7.62
CA THR A 39 -12.86 27.74 7.76
C THR A 39 -11.60 28.58 7.57
N SER A 40 -10.43 28.11 8.05
CA SER A 40 -9.14 28.79 7.92
C SER A 40 -7.99 27.81 8.15
N SER A 41 -6.80 28.13 7.65
CA SER A 41 -5.57 27.35 7.92
C SER A 41 -5.15 27.37 9.39
N LYS A 42 -5.61 28.34 10.17
CA LYS A 42 -5.29 28.51 11.60
C LYS A 42 -6.41 28.01 12.53
N SER A 43 -7.53 27.51 12.00
CA SER A 43 -8.66 27.04 12.80
C SER A 43 -8.29 25.79 13.61
N LYS A 44 -8.69 25.78 14.88
CA LYS A 44 -8.53 24.66 15.80
C LYS A 44 -9.70 23.66 15.66
N SER A 45 -9.57 22.49 16.24
CA SER A 45 -10.60 21.44 16.23
C SER A 45 -11.96 21.92 16.75
N LYS A 46 -11.97 22.79 17.77
CA LYS A 46 -13.20 23.39 18.33
C LYS A 46 -13.91 24.27 17.30
N ASP A 47 -13.16 25.14 16.61
CA ASP A 47 -13.72 26.06 15.60
C ASP A 47 -14.34 25.28 14.44
N HIS A 48 -13.73 24.15 14.05
CA HIS A 48 -14.31 23.27 13.03
C HIS A 48 -15.60 22.61 13.51
N ALA A 49 -15.67 22.17 14.76
CA ALA A 49 -16.86 21.55 15.32
C ALA A 49 -18.03 22.55 15.40
N GLU A 50 -17.77 23.78 15.81
CA GLU A 50 -18.77 24.86 15.86
C GLU A 50 -19.26 25.25 14.47
N ALA A 51 -18.33 25.41 13.51
CA ALA A 51 -18.68 25.70 12.12
C ALA A 51 -19.54 24.58 11.50
N LEU A 52 -19.18 23.33 11.73
CA LEU A 52 -19.95 22.19 11.25
C LEU A 52 -21.36 22.17 11.84
N LYS A 53 -21.51 22.39 13.15
CA LYS A 53 -22.82 22.43 13.82
C LYS A 53 -23.71 23.50 13.20
N ARG A 54 -23.21 24.73 13.06
CA ARG A 54 -23.93 25.85 12.42
C ARG A 54 -24.34 25.54 10.96
N ARG A 55 -23.39 24.96 10.18
CA ARG A 55 -23.69 24.58 8.80
C ARG A 55 -24.74 23.48 8.70
N MET A 56 -24.75 22.53 9.64
CA MET A 56 -25.79 21.50 9.71
C MET A 56 -27.16 22.11 10.05
N GLU A 57 -27.21 23.11 10.90
CA GLU A 57 -28.45 23.85 11.19
C GLU A 57 -28.99 24.59 9.93
N LEU A 58 -28.10 25.25 9.17
CA LEU A 58 -28.45 25.87 7.89
C LEU A 58 -28.93 24.84 6.86
N TRP A 59 -28.24 23.69 6.76
CA TRP A 59 -28.64 22.61 5.88
C TRP A 59 -30.02 22.06 6.21
N ASN A 60 -30.30 21.78 7.48
CA ASN A 60 -31.57 21.24 7.95
C ASN A 60 -32.72 22.24 7.79
N SER A 61 -32.42 23.55 7.82
CA SER A 61 -33.42 24.62 7.57
C SER A 61 -33.59 24.97 6.10
N GLY A 62 -32.90 24.24 5.18
CA GLY A 62 -33.00 24.47 3.75
C GLY A 62 -32.29 25.73 3.22
N LYS A 63 -31.49 26.41 4.06
CA LYS A 63 -30.74 27.62 3.69
C LYS A 63 -29.48 27.29 2.89
N LEU A 64 -29.65 26.64 1.74
CA LEU A 64 -28.56 26.16 0.90
C LEU A 64 -27.75 27.30 0.27
N ASP A 65 -28.41 28.41 -0.07
CA ASP A 65 -27.73 29.57 -0.66
C ASP A 65 -26.68 30.16 0.28
N ASP A 66 -26.98 30.27 1.58
CA ASP A 66 -26.04 30.77 2.59
C ASP A 66 -24.80 29.87 2.66
N LEU A 67 -25.00 28.55 2.61
CA LEU A 67 -23.90 27.56 2.58
C LEU A 67 -23.08 27.66 1.29
N PHE A 68 -23.73 27.92 0.16
CA PHE A 68 -23.04 28.10 -1.13
C PHE A 68 -22.15 29.33 -1.10
N PHE A 69 -22.69 30.49 -0.65
CA PHE A 69 -21.92 31.73 -0.53
C PHE A 69 -20.72 31.57 0.41
N GLU A 70 -20.92 30.90 1.55
CA GLU A 70 -19.82 30.60 2.47
C GLU A 70 -18.74 29.71 1.81
N ALA A 71 -19.14 28.64 1.13
CA ALA A 71 -18.24 27.71 0.46
C ALA A 71 -17.42 28.41 -0.63
N VAL A 72 -18.02 29.24 -1.47
CA VAL A 72 -17.34 30.01 -2.51
C VAL A 72 -16.37 31.02 -1.88
N SER A 73 -16.74 31.68 -0.79
CA SER A 73 -15.87 32.61 -0.07
C SER A 73 -14.63 31.90 0.50
N ILE A 74 -14.78 30.70 1.06
CA ILE A 74 -13.68 29.91 1.56
C ILE A 74 -12.75 29.51 0.42
N GLN A 75 -13.28 29.01 -0.69
CA GLN A 75 -12.50 28.60 -1.86
C GLN A 75 -11.62 29.74 -2.41
N LYS A 76 -12.16 30.96 -2.50
CA LYS A 76 -11.42 32.14 -2.96
C LYS A 76 -10.24 32.52 -2.05
N ARG A 77 -10.29 32.15 -0.76
CA ARG A 77 -9.22 32.42 0.23
C ARG A 77 -8.14 31.34 0.28
N LEU A 78 -8.35 30.15 -0.29
CA LEU A 78 -7.40 29.08 -0.31
C LEU A 78 -6.24 29.44 -1.25
N LYS A 79 -5.05 29.74 -0.66
CA LYS A 79 -3.82 30.00 -1.41
C LYS A 79 -3.08 28.70 -1.67
N ASN A 80 -2.46 28.58 -2.85
CA ASN A 80 -1.54 27.48 -3.14
C ASN A 80 -0.33 27.57 -2.22
N THR A 81 0.01 26.47 -1.57
CA THR A 81 1.20 26.38 -0.73
C THR A 81 2.44 26.30 -1.64
N PRO A 82 3.45 27.19 -1.48
CA PRO A 82 4.68 27.14 -2.27
C PRO A 82 5.38 25.78 -2.13
N ARG A 83 6.09 25.36 -3.18
CA ARG A 83 6.89 24.14 -3.13
C ARG A 83 8.09 24.34 -2.19
N PRO A 84 8.41 23.36 -1.34
CA PRO A 84 9.58 23.44 -0.47
C PRO A 84 10.87 23.37 -1.30
N THR A 85 11.83 24.26 -1.02
CA THR A 85 13.12 24.35 -1.71
C THR A 85 14.31 23.94 -0.85
N SER A 86 14.24 24.10 0.47
CA SER A 86 15.30 23.68 1.38
C SER A 86 15.19 22.21 1.78
N ILE A 87 16.32 21.58 2.11
CA ILE A 87 16.37 20.18 2.58
C ILE A 87 15.50 19.98 3.82
N ASP A 88 15.52 20.90 4.78
CA ASP A 88 14.70 20.81 5.99
C ASP A 88 13.21 20.89 5.70
N SER A 89 12.81 21.75 4.76
CA SER A 89 11.40 21.83 4.34
C SER A 89 10.95 20.60 3.56
N ILE A 90 11.84 20.02 2.75
CA ILE A 90 11.58 18.74 2.07
C ILE A 90 11.46 17.62 3.10
N ALA A 91 12.38 17.53 4.08
CA ALA A 91 12.35 16.52 5.13
C ALA A 91 11.07 16.63 5.98
N LYS A 92 10.68 17.83 6.41
CA LYS A 92 9.42 18.05 7.14
C LYS A 92 8.20 17.58 6.35
N ARG A 93 8.12 17.92 5.05
CA ARG A 93 7.03 17.49 4.18
C ARG A 93 7.05 15.98 3.92
N PHE A 94 8.25 15.42 3.78
CA PHE A 94 8.46 13.98 3.63
C PHE A 94 7.97 13.23 4.86
N SER A 95 8.42 13.62 6.06
CA SER A 95 7.97 13.02 7.33
C SER A 95 6.46 13.19 7.51
N ALA A 96 5.89 14.36 7.21
CA ALA A 96 4.44 14.58 7.27
C ALA A 96 3.67 13.60 6.36
N HIS A 97 4.18 13.30 5.16
CA HIS A 97 3.58 12.26 4.31
C HIS A 97 3.70 10.87 4.91
N MET A 98 4.87 10.52 5.46
CA MET A 98 5.11 9.21 6.07
C MET A 98 4.24 8.99 7.30
N LEU A 99 4.12 9.98 8.19
CA LEU A 99 3.30 9.96 9.39
C LEU A 99 1.79 9.81 9.09
N ASN A 100 1.38 10.19 7.89
CA ASN A 100 0.02 9.98 7.38
C ASN A 100 -0.10 8.73 6.47
N GLY A 101 0.89 7.84 6.43
CA GLY A 101 0.87 6.62 5.63
C GLY A 101 1.00 6.81 4.11
N ARG A 102 1.36 8.02 3.65
CA ARG A 102 1.44 8.40 2.22
C ARG A 102 2.82 8.14 1.64
N VAL A 103 3.28 6.88 1.70
CA VAL A 103 4.63 6.46 1.27
C VAL A 103 4.96 6.90 -0.16
N SER A 104 4.04 6.69 -1.12
CA SER A 104 4.28 7.06 -2.52
C SER A 104 4.47 8.57 -2.71
N ALA A 105 3.76 9.40 -1.93
CA ALA A 105 3.93 10.85 -1.98
C ALA A 105 5.27 11.28 -1.38
N ALA A 106 5.70 10.63 -0.29
CA ALA A 106 7.01 10.86 0.30
C ALA A 106 8.14 10.48 -0.67
N VAL A 107 8.06 9.29 -1.28
CA VAL A 107 9.08 8.81 -2.24
C VAL A 107 9.19 9.70 -3.48
N LYS A 108 8.08 10.31 -3.94
CA LYS A 108 8.13 11.29 -5.05
C LYS A 108 8.95 12.53 -4.73
N LEU A 109 9.05 12.93 -3.47
CA LEU A 109 9.88 14.08 -3.06
C LEU A 109 11.38 13.81 -3.16
N LEU A 110 11.80 12.55 -3.31
CA LEU A 110 13.20 12.15 -3.46
C LEU A 110 13.73 12.35 -4.89
N SER A 111 12.85 12.44 -5.87
CA SER A 111 13.22 12.73 -7.25
C SER A 111 13.51 14.21 -7.39
N GLU A 112 14.60 14.55 -8.04
CA GLU A 112 14.82 15.92 -8.52
C GLU A 112 13.61 16.28 -9.38
N GLN A 113 13.14 17.51 -9.24
CA GLN A 113 11.94 17.99 -9.91
C GLN A 113 12.12 17.82 -11.42
N SER A 114 11.53 16.77 -11.99
CA SER A 114 11.22 16.81 -13.40
C SER A 114 10.18 17.92 -13.62
N ASP A 115 10.22 18.58 -14.75
CA ASP A 115 9.21 19.55 -15.21
C ASP A 115 7.80 18.96 -15.38
N ASP A 116 7.54 17.76 -14.82
CA ASP A 116 6.29 17.02 -14.80
C ASP A 116 5.24 17.67 -13.87
N GLY A 117 5.13 18.97 -13.95
CA GLY A 117 4.14 19.76 -13.21
C GLY A 117 2.75 19.72 -13.88
N ILE A 118 1.78 20.32 -13.16
CA ILE A 118 0.51 20.70 -13.77
C ILE A 118 0.77 21.94 -14.62
N LEU A 119 0.38 21.90 -15.90
CA LEU A 119 0.48 23.06 -16.78
C LEU A 119 -0.41 24.19 -16.25
N PRO A 120 0.01 25.44 -16.42
CA PRO A 120 -0.87 26.59 -16.12
C PRO A 120 -2.11 26.53 -17.01
N ILE A 121 -3.24 26.92 -16.46
CA ILE A 121 -4.50 27.00 -17.22
C ILE A 121 -4.52 28.33 -17.97
N ASN A 122 -4.33 28.24 -19.27
CA ASN A 122 -4.43 29.34 -20.26
C ASN A 122 -5.19 28.83 -21.48
N GLU A 123 -5.43 29.67 -22.46
CA GLU A 123 -6.15 29.33 -23.69
C GLU A 123 -5.51 28.18 -24.46
N GLU A 124 -4.18 28.15 -24.54
CA GLU A 124 -3.44 27.07 -25.20
C GLU A 124 -3.64 25.74 -24.50
N THR A 125 -3.50 25.69 -23.16
CA THR A 125 -3.74 24.47 -22.36
C THR A 125 -5.20 24.02 -22.48
N LEU A 126 -6.16 24.94 -22.49
CA LEU A 126 -7.58 24.60 -22.66
C LEU A 126 -7.84 24.01 -24.05
N LYS A 127 -7.25 24.58 -25.10
CA LYS A 127 -7.33 24.04 -26.44
C LYS A 127 -6.78 22.62 -26.54
N LEU A 128 -5.59 22.38 -25.95
CA LEU A 128 -5.01 21.02 -25.88
C LEU A 128 -5.90 20.04 -25.12
N LEU A 129 -6.54 20.48 -24.03
CA LEU A 129 -7.47 19.64 -23.29
C LEU A 129 -8.73 19.30 -24.10
N HIS A 130 -9.29 20.26 -24.86
CA HIS A 130 -10.41 20.02 -25.77
C HIS A 130 -10.06 19.03 -26.88
N GLU A 131 -8.90 19.20 -27.53
CA GLU A 131 -8.40 18.28 -28.57
C GLU A 131 -8.23 16.84 -28.04
N LYS A 132 -7.91 16.68 -26.76
CA LYS A 132 -7.78 15.36 -26.13
C LYS A 132 -9.11 14.69 -25.76
N HIS A 133 -10.23 15.39 -25.83
CA HIS A 133 -11.56 14.85 -25.55
C HIS A 133 -12.44 14.95 -26.80
N PRO A 134 -12.32 14.00 -27.73
CA PRO A 134 -13.07 14.04 -28.99
C PRO A 134 -14.57 13.86 -28.77
N PRO A 135 -15.41 14.37 -29.70
CA PRO A 135 -16.84 14.13 -29.69
C PRO A 135 -17.14 12.66 -29.97
N ALA A 136 -18.33 12.22 -29.53
CA ALA A 136 -18.81 10.86 -29.77
C ALA A 136 -18.89 10.54 -31.26
N LYS A 137 -18.48 9.33 -31.64
CA LYS A 137 -18.56 8.81 -33.01
C LYS A 137 -19.37 7.52 -33.05
N GLU A 138 -20.20 7.39 -34.07
CA GLU A 138 -20.88 6.12 -34.31
C GLU A 138 -19.84 5.05 -34.74
N PRO A 139 -19.87 3.88 -34.14
CA PRO A 139 -18.98 2.79 -34.51
C PRO A 139 -19.40 2.18 -35.87
N GLY A 140 -18.43 1.80 -36.69
CA GLY A 140 -18.71 0.95 -37.85
C GLY A 140 -19.04 -0.49 -37.39
N GLU A 141 -19.72 -1.25 -38.26
CA GLU A 141 -20.13 -2.65 -37.99
C GLU A 141 -18.94 -3.53 -37.62
N ILE A 142 -17.79 -3.28 -38.21
CA ILE A 142 -16.56 -4.02 -37.93
C ILE A 142 -16.06 -3.94 -36.49
N ALA A 143 -16.47 -2.89 -35.78
CA ALA A 143 -16.11 -2.69 -34.38
C ALA A 143 -17.10 -3.32 -33.38
N MET A 144 -18.22 -3.85 -33.87
CA MET A 144 -19.29 -4.41 -33.05
C MET A 144 -19.26 -5.94 -33.17
N LEU A 145 -19.10 -6.61 -32.05
CA LEU A 145 -19.20 -8.07 -32.02
C LEU A 145 -20.64 -8.51 -32.28
N PRO A 146 -20.85 -9.57 -33.09
CA PRO A 146 -22.16 -10.18 -33.24
C PRO A 146 -22.57 -10.91 -31.97
N GLY A 147 -23.87 -10.97 -31.70
CA GLY A 147 -24.44 -11.70 -30.58
C GLY A 147 -25.37 -10.84 -29.72
N GLU A 148 -26.01 -11.49 -28.75
CA GLU A 148 -26.93 -10.87 -27.81
C GLU A 148 -26.28 -10.76 -26.44
N ILE A 149 -26.57 -9.67 -25.75
CA ILE A 149 -26.09 -9.44 -24.37
C ILE A 149 -26.88 -10.35 -23.43
N GLN A 150 -26.18 -11.29 -22.80
CA GLN A 150 -26.81 -12.21 -21.88
C GLN A 150 -27.20 -11.51 -20.57
N PRO A 151 -28.43 -11.73 -20.07
CA PRO A 151 -28.85 -11.15 -18.80
C PRO A 151 -28.08 -11.79 -17.63
N VAL A 152 -27.70 -10.97 -16.67
CA VAL A 152 -27.03 -11.43 -15.43
C VAL A 152 -28.00 -11.35 -14.28
N HIS A 153 -28.12 -12.45 -13.51
CA HIS A 153 -29.01 -12.48 -12.37
C HIS A 153 -28.48 -11.57 -11.23
N PRO A 154 -29.31 -10.69 -10.65
CA PRO A 154 -28.87 -9.71 -9.65
C PRO A 154 -28.20 -10.31 -8.41
N SER A 155 -28.52 -11.55 -8.04
CA SER A 155 -27.93 -12.23 -6.86
C SER A 155 -26.40 -12.41 -6.96
N VAL A 156 -25.83 -12.36 -8.16
CA VAL A 156 -24.35 -12.39 -8.35
C VAL A 156 -23.67 -11.25 -7.60
N PHE A 157 -24.36 -10.14 -7.44
CA PHE A 157 -23.84 -8.95 -6.75
C PHE A 157 -24.06 -8.94 -5.23
N ASP A 158 -24.76 -9.95 -4.65
CA ASP A 158 -25.05 -10.02 -3.21
C ASP A 158 -23.79 -10.12 -2.34
N GLN A 159 -22.69 -10.61 -2.93
CA GLN A 159 -21.38 -10.60 -2.27
C GLN A 159 -20.80 -9.20 -2.04
N ILE A 160 -21.37 -8.15 -2.68
CA ILE A 160 -21.04 -6.74 -2.40
C ILE A 160 -21.82 -6.30 -1.15
N ASN A 161 -21.14 -6.31 -0.01
CA ASN A 161 -21.67 -5.96 1.30
C ASN A 161 -20.82 -4.91 2.00
N GLY A 162 -21.17 -4.52 3.22
CA GLY A 162 -20.44 -3.52 3.99
C GLY A 162 -18.96 -3.83 4.20
N ASP A 163 -18.59 -5.11 4.31
CA ASP A 163 -17.18 -5.52 4.45
C ASP A 163 -16.40 -5.32 3.14
N THR A 164 -17.03 -5.56 2.00
CA THR A 164 -16.46 -5.28 0.66
C THR A 164 -16.20 -3.80 0.50
N ILE A 165 -17.13 -2.94 0.91
CA ILE A 165 -16.97 -1.49 0.91
C ILE A 165 -15.86 -1.04 1.85
N GLN A 166 -15.77 -1.59 3.05
CA GLN A 166 -14.69 -1.29 4.00
C GLN A 166 -13.30 -1.62 3.40
N LYS A 167 -13.16 -2.80 2.80
CA LYS A 167 -11.92 -3.22 2.12
C LYS A 167 -11.59 -2.30 0.93
N ALA A 168 -12.58 -1.94 0.12
CA ALA A 168 -12.42 -1.02 -1.01
C ALA A 168 -11.98 0.38 -0.54
N SER A 169 -12.60 0.92 0.51
CA SER A 169 -12.25 2.20 1.12
C SER A 169 -10.81 2.22 1.63
N SER A 170 -10.40 1.21 2.40
CA SER A 170 -9.03 1.08 2.95
C SER A 170 -7.94 1.03 1.86
N ARG A 171 -8.28 0.49 0.69
CA ARG A 171 -7.38 0.39 -0.48
C ARG A 171 -7.44 1.60 -1.40
N THR A 172 -8.41 2.50 -1.22
CA THR A 172 -8.55 3.69 -2.06
C THR A 172 -7.60 4.77 -1.57
N LYS A 173 -6.86 5.37 -2.51
CA LYS A 173 -5.88 6.43 -2.25
C LYS A 173 -6.05 7.53 -3.28
N GLY A 174 -5.52 8.71 -2.99
CA GLY A 174 -5.42 9.80 -3.94
C GLY A 174 -6.27 11.02 -3.58
N GLY A 175 -6.17 12.04 -4.42
CA GLY A 175 -6.82 13.34 -4.21
C GLY A 175 -8.32 13.29 -4.40
N ALA A 176 -8.98 14.30 -3.87
CA ALA A 176 -10.43 14.51 -3.97
C ALA A 176 -10.89 14.78 -5.41
N GLY A 177 -12.06 14.27 -5.74
CA GLY A 177 -12.83 14.67 -6.91
C GLY A 177 -13.48 16.05 -6.75
N PRO A 178 -14.52 16.36 -7.53
CA PRO A 178 -15.24 17.64 -7.45
C PRO A 178 -15.83 17.96 -6.07
N SER A 179 -16.29 16.97 -5.29
CA SER A 179 -16.85 17.18 -3.94
C SER A 179 -15.85 17.67 -2.90
N GLY A 180 -14.54 17.56 -3.16
CA GLY A 180 -13.48 17.93 -2.23
C GLY A 180 -13.13 16.89 -1.17
N MET A 181 -13.88 15.78 -1.03
CA MET A 181 -13.55 14.68 -0.11
C MET A 181 -12.43 13.82 -0.65
N ASN A 182 -11.37 13.67 0.11
CA ASN A 182 -10.23 12.83 -0.25
C ASN A 182 -10.39 11.38 0.29
N ALA A 183 -9.45 10.52 -0.07
CA ALA A 183 -9.48 9.11 0.31
C ALA A 183 -9.34 8.88 1.83
N ASP A 184 -8.58 9.74 2.53
CA ASP A 184 -8.41 9.63 3.98
C ASP A 184 -9.70 9.98 4.71
N ASP A 185 -10.45 10.98 4.20
CA ASP A 185 -11.74 11.37 4.77
C ASP A 185 -12.74 10.22 4.68
N TRP A 186 -12.89 9.60 3.50
CA TRP A 186 -13.74 8.43 3.32
C TRP A 186 -13.27 7.22 4.14
N SER A 187 -11.97 6.98 4.23
CA SER A 187 -11.42 5.88 5.03
C SER A 187 -11.74 6.07 6.52
N ARG A 188 -11.68 7.30 7.04
CA ARG A 188 -12.08 7.60 8.43
C ARG A 188 -13.56 7.31 8.68
N ILE A 189 -14.44 7.58 7.72
CA ILE A 189 -15.86 7.31 7.82
C ILE A 189 -16.15 5.81 7.75
N LEU A 190 -15.56 5.11 6.77
CA LEU A 190 -15.95 3.76 6.38
C LEU A 190 -15.09 2.66 6.98
N ALA A 191 -13.82 2.92 7.28
CA ALA A 191 -12.87 1.91 7.76
C ALA A 191 -12.49 2.07 9.25
N SER A 192 -12.75 3.23 9.84
CA SER A 192 -12.47 3.49 11.26
C SER A 192 -13.60 3.01 12.16
N ASN A 193 -13.24 2.45 13.31
CA ASN A 193 -14.22 2.05 14.34
C ASN A 193 -14.79 3.22 15.15
N LYS A 194 -14.35 4.47 14.86
CA LYS A 194 -14.75 5.66 15.63
C LYS A 194 -16.25 5.97 15.58
N TYR A 195 -16.92 5.61 14.49
CA TYR A 195 -18.32 5.94 14.28
C TYR A 195 -19.27 4.76 14.48
N GLY A 196 -18.76 3.58 14.85
CA GLY A 196 -19.56 2.42 15.27
C GLY A 196 -20.65 2.05 14.27
N GLN A 197 -21.90 2.04 14.75
CA GLN A 197 -23.08 1.66 13.96
C GLN A 197 -23.30 2.55 12.73
N ALA A 198 -23.13 3.86 12.84
CA ALA A 198 -23.32 4.79 11.72
C ALA A 198 -22.37 4.48 10.54
N SER A 199 -21.11 4.07 10.83
CA SER A 199 -20.17 3.62 9.80
C SER A 199 -20.64 2.32 9.13
N SER A 200 -21.19 1.39 9.92
CA SER A 200 -21.73 0.12 9.38
C SER A 200 -22.94 0.37 8.48
N GLU A 201 -23.86 1.19 8.90
CA GLU A 201 -25.05 1.57 8.13
C GLU A 201 -24.66 2.28 6.82
N CYS A 202 -23.70 3.21 6.88
CA CYS A 202 -23.21 3.90 5.70
C CYS A 202 -22.53 2.93 4.71
N ARG A 203 -21.76 1.94 5.19
CA ARG A 203 -21.17 0.90 4.33
C ARG A 203 -22.25 0.04 3.65
N GLU A 204 -23.31 -0.35 4.37
CA GLU A 204 -24.40 -1.13 3.77
C GLU A 204 -25.18 -0.31 2.75
N ALA A 205 -25.41 1.00 2.99
CA ALA A 205 -26.03 1.85 2.01
C ALA A 205 -25.20 1.99 0.72
N ILE A 206 -23.87 2.13 0.84
CA ILE A 206 -22.95 2.14 -0.32
C ILE A 206 -22.96 0.78 -1.02
N ALA A 207 -22.99 -0.32 -0.29
CA ALA A 207 -23.08 -1.65 -0.87
C ALA A 207 -24.40 -1.84 -1.65
N LEU A 208 -25.53 -1.43 -1.08
CA LEU A 208 -26.84 -1.44 -1.74
C LEU A 208 -26.82 -0.58 -3.01
N PHE A 209 -26.32 0.65 -2.92
CA PHE A 209 -26.13 1.53 -4.09
C PHE A 209 -25.24 0.86 -5.16
N THR A 210 -24.16 0.22 -4.76
CA THR A 210 -23.25 -0.48 -5.69
C THR A 210 -23.97 -1.62 -6.40
N ARG A 211 -24.72 -2.45 -5.66
CA ARG A 211 -25.54 -3.53 -6.26
C ARG A 211 -26.55 -2.97 -7.25
N THR A 212 -27.25 -1.89 -6.90
CA THR A 212 -28.22 -1.26 -7.78
C THR A 212 -27.61 -0.81 -9.10
N ILE A 213 -26.46 -0.12 -9.09
CA ILE A 213 -25.82 0.33 -10.34
C ILE A 213 -25.13 -0.80 -11.12
N CYS A 214 -24.89 -1.96 -10.50
CA CYS A 214 -24.42 -3.16 -11.20
C CYS A 214 -25.55 -3.94 -11.87
N SER A 215 -26.77 -3.92 -11.32
CA SER A 215 -27.90 -4.74 -11.75
C SER A 215 -28.96 -3.98 -12.54
N GLU A 216 -29.14 -2.68 -12.27
CA GLU A 216 -30.16 -1.86 -12.90
C GLU A 216 -29.58 -0.81 -13.84
N LYS A 217 -30.01 -0.80 -15.10
CA LYS A 217 -29.64 0.23 -16.04
C LYS A 217 -30.40 1.54 -15.66
N THR A 218 -29.64 2.62 -15.50
CA THR A 218 -30.22 3.94 -15.25
C THR A 218 -30.96 4.42 -16.50
N PRO A 219 -32.27 4.74 -16.43
CA PRO A 219 -33.02 5.19 -17.59
C PRO A 219 -32.41 6.43 -18.21
N THR A 220 -32.49 6.56 -19.54
CA THR A 220 -31.90 7.67 -20.32
C THR A 220 -32.44 9.03 -19.90
N GLU A 221 -33.72 9.09 -19.51
CA GLU A 221 -34.40 10.31 -19.03
C GLU A 221 -33.89 10.73 -17.63
N THR A 222 -33.30 9.83 -16.87
CA THR A 222 -32.74 10.08 -15.55
C THR A 222 -31.21 9.99 -15.53
N THR A 223 -30.53 10.04 -16.69
CA THR A 223 -29.04 10.02 -16.75
C THR A 223 -28.41 11.15 -15.95
N THR A 224 -29.11 12.25 -15.74
CA THR A 224 -28.73 13.33 -14.81
C THR A 224 -28.58 12.86 -13.35
N SER A 225 -29.14 11.66 -13.00
CA SER A 225 -29.08 11.16 -11.62
C SER A 225 -27.67 10.77 -11.18
N LEU A 226 -26.77 10.38 -12.11
CA LEU A 226 -25.40 10.02 -11.83
C LEU A 226 -24.38 11.12 -12.21
N GLU A 227 -24.82 12.26 -12.74
CA GLU A 227 -23.96 13.31 -13.26
C GLU A 227 -22.86 13.73 -12.28
N GLY A 228 -23.20 14.04 -11.03
CA GLY A 228 -22.22 14.42 -10.01
C GLY A 228 -21.30 13.27 -9.61
N PHE A 229 -21.78 12.03 -9.68
CA PHE A 229 -21.01 10.83 -9.34
C PHE A 229 -19.96 10.49 -10.39
N ILE A 230 -20.25 10.72 -11.69
CA ILE A 230 -19.33 10.46 -12.79
C ILE A 230 -18.42 11.63 -13.14
N ALA A 231 -18.74 12.84 -12.65
CA ALA A 231 -17.97 14.05 -12.88
C ALA A 231 -16.51 13.90 -12.37
N CYS A 232 -15.59 14.62 -13.02
CA CYS A 232 -14.18 14.61 -12.66
C CYS A 232 -13.59 16.00 -12.59
N ARG A 233 -12.60 16.20 -11.75
CA ARG A 233 -11.65 17.31 -11.89
C ARG A 233 -10.62 16.95 -12.95
N LEU A 234 -10.39 17.85 -13.91
CA LEU A 234 -9.41 17.64 -14.97
C LEU A 234 -8.12 18.39 -14.67
N LEU A 235 -7.01 17.68 -14.67
CA LEU A 235 -5.67 18.25 -14.48
C LEU A 235 -4.81 18.00 -15.72
N PRO A 236 -4.25 19.07 -16.32
CA PRO A 236 -3.29 18.96 -17.42
C PRO A 236 -1.89 18.69 -16.85
N LEU A 237 -1.44 17.43 -16.89
CA LEU A 237 -0.05 17.12 -16.57
C LEU A 237 0.85 17.43 -17.76
N ASN A 238 1.99 18.06 -17.49
CA ASN A 238 3.01 18.30 -18.51
C ASN A 238 3.51 16.95 -19.09
N LYS A 239 3.46 16.82 -20.41
CA LYS A 239 4.09 15.72 -21.17
C LYS A 239 4.82 16.38 -22.33
N ASN A 240 6.10 16.62 -22.15
CA ASN A 240 6.91 17.31 -23.18
C ASN A 240 7.21 16.39 -24.38
N PRO A 241 6.70 16.71 -25.61
CA PRO A 241 5.77 17.80 -25.88
C PRO A 241 4.32 17.44 -25.60
N GLY A 242 3.51 18.42 -25.13
CA GLY A 242 2.06 18.34 -24.99
C GLY A 242 1.54 18.16 -23.56
N CYS A 243 0.32 17.66 -23.46
CA CYS A 243 -0.43 17.55 -22.20
C CYS A 243 -1.00 16.14 -22.04
N ARG A 244 -0.96 15.60 -20.81
CA ARG A 244 -1.71 14.40 -20.40
C ARG A 244 -2.90 14.84 -19.54
N PRO A 245 -4.14 14.71 -20.02
CA PRO A 245 -5.32 15.03 -19.24
C PRO A 245 -5.58 13.93 -18.21
N ILE A 246 -5.60 14.28 -16.93
CA ILE A 246 -5.91 13.34 -15.84
C ILE A 246 -7.24 13.71 -15.21
N GLY A 247 -8.24 12.85 -15.37
CA GLY A 247 -9.54 12.98 -14.72
C GLY A 247 -9.51 12.43 -13.30
N ILE A 248 -9.67 13.31 -12.31
CA ILE A 248 -9.79 12.89 -10.91
C ILE A 248 -11.28 12.77 -10.57
N GLY A 249 -11.80 11.55 -10.66
CA GLY A 249 -13.18 11.24 -10.28
C GLY A 249 -13.40 11.22 -8.76
N GLU A 250 -14.66 11.21 -8.36
CA GLU A 250 -15.06 11.13 -6.96
C GLU A 250 -14.44 9.91 -6.25
N ILE A 251 -14.04 10.10 -4.99
CA ILE A 251 -13.52 8.98 -4.18
C ILE A 251 -14.61 7.94 -3.96
N LEU A 252 -15.85 8.36 -3.74
CA LEU A 252 -16.98 7.42 -3.62
C LEU A 252 -17.10 6.55 -4.88
N ARG A 253 -17.00 7.13 -6.09
CA ARG A 253 -16.98 6.37 -7.35
C ARG A 253 -15.85 5.33 -7.35
N ARG A 254 -14.65 5.72 -6.90
CA ARG A 254 -13.50 4.79 -6.86
C ARG A 254 -13.69 3.65 -5.84
N ILE A 255 -14.36 3.93 -4.70
CA ILE A 255 -14.70 2.89 -3.71
C ILE A 255 -15.72 1.92 -4.31
N VAL A 256 -16.78 2.45 -4.91
CA VAL A 256 -17.83 1.68 -5.58
C VAL A 256 -17.25 0.85 -6.72
N SER A 257 -16.43 1.46 -7.60
CA SER A 257 -15.76 0.75 -8.69
C SER A 257 -14.85 -0.38 -8.19
N LYS A 258 -14.09 -0.17 -7.11
CA LYS A 258 -13.26 -1.24 -6.52
C LYS A 258 -14.09 -2.37 -5.92
N ALA A 259 -15.21 -2.06 -5.32
CA ALA A 259 -16.13 -3.06 -4.79
C ALA A 259 -16.73 -3.89 -5.93
N ALA A 260 -17.22 -3.24 -6.99
CA ALA A 260 -17.73 -3.89 -8.19
C ALA A 260 -16.65 -4.74 -8.89
N MET A 261 -15.45 -4.19 -9.10
CA MET A 261 -14.32 -4.91 -9.71
C MET A 261 -13.89 -6.14 -8.91
N SER A 262 -14.13 -6.20 -7.59
CA SER A 262 -13.83 -7.42 -6.82
C SER A 262 -14.74 -8.60 -7.20
N VAL A 263 -15.86 -8.33 -7.84
CA VAL A 263 -16.78 -9.34 -8.39
C VAL A 263 -16.44 -9.65 -9.84
N PHE A 264 -16.07 -8.62 -10.63
CA PHE A 264 -15.87 -8.78 -12.08
C PHE A 264 -14.52 -9.38 -12.48
N THR A 265 -13.51 -9.32 -11.61
CA THR A 265 -12.11 -9.52 -11.99
C THR A 265 -11.85 -10.86 -12.65
N GLU A 266 -12.47 -11.96 -12.20
CA GLU A 266 -12.26 -13.30 -12.77
C GLU A 266 -12.85 -13.38 -14.18
N ASP A 267 -14.08 -12.90 -14.38
CA ASP A 267 -14.74 -12.86 -15.69
C ASP A 267 -13.99 -11.95 -16.69
N VAL A 268 -13.44 -10.83 -16.21
CA VAL A 268 -12.63 -9.93 -17.02
C VAL A 268 -11.34 -10.61 -17.49
N ILE A 269 -10.65 -11.33 -16.60
CA ILE A 269 -9.43 -12.09 -16.93
C ILE A 269 -9.74 -13.16 -17.97
N GLU A 270 -10.81 -13.91 -17.78
CA GLU A 270 -11.23 -14.97 -18.71
C GLU A 270 -11.57 -14.39 -20.09
N SER A 271 -12.36 -13.32 -20.12
CA SER A 271 -12.76 -12.65 -21.38
C SER A 271 -11.59 -12.02 -22.13
N ALA A 272 -10.63 -11.44 -21.41
CA ALA A 272 -9.43 -10.83 -21.99
C ALA A 272 -8.41 -11.86 -22.48
N GLY A 273 -8.38 -13.05 -21.88
CA GLY A 273 -7.43 -14.11 -22.22
C GLY A 273 -5.97 -13.69 -22.01
N CYS A 274 -5.06 -14.25 -22.81
CA CYS A 274 -3.63 -13.95 -22.74
C CYS A 274 -3.19 -12.80 -23.67
N VAL A 275 -4.08 -12.24 -24.49
CA VAL A 275 -3.73 -11.22 -25.48
C VAL A 275 -3.83 -9.80 -24.92
N GLN A 276 -4.68 -9.58 -23.90
CA GLN A 276 -4.81 -8.28 -23.21
C GLN A 276 -4.65 -8.49 -21.70
N ILE A 277 -3.47 -8.26 -21.21
CA ILE A 277 -3.04 -8.69 -19.86
C ILE A 277 -3.05 -7.59 -18.79
N CYS A 278 -3.54 -6.39 -19.11
CA CYS A 278 -3.59 -5.28 -18.16
C CYS A 278 -4.71 -5.42 -17.12
N ALA A 279 -5.72 -6.23 -17.37
CA ALA A 279 -6.93 -6.32 -16.58
C ALA A 279 -6.91 -7.52 -15.62
N GLY A 280 -6.27 -7.36 -14.48
CA GLY A 280 -6.32 -8.31 -13.36
C GLY A 280 -5.26 -9.41 -13.37
N HIS A 281 -4.53 -9.65 -14.46
CA HIS A 281 -3.45 -10.64 -14.50
C HIS A 281 -2.30 -10.25 -13.55
N LYS A 282 -2.06 -11.10 -12.55
CA LYS A 282 -0.95 -10.89 -11.60
C LYS A 282 0.40 -11.16 -12.28
N GLY A 283 1.24 -10.12 -12.37
CA GLY A 283 2.52 -10.18 -13.08
C GLY A 283 2.37 -10.08 -14.61
N GLY A 284 1.24 -9.56 -15.12
CA GLY A 284 0.98 -9.45 -16.56
C GLY A 284 2.09 -8.72 -17.31
N ALA A 285 2.52 -7.55 -16.85
CA ALA A 285 3.62 -6.81 -17.48
C ALA A 285 4.93 -7.61 -17.49
N GLU A 286 5.27 -8.31 -16.40
CA GLU A 286 6.46 -9.17 -16.35
C GLU A 286 6.33 -10.35 -17.33
N ALA A 287 5.16 -10.98 -17.40
CA ALA A 287 4.88 -12.08 -18.33
C ALA A 287 5.04 -11.64 -19.79
N ALA A 288 4.51 -10.46 -20.16
CA ALA A 288 4.69 -9.91 -21.50
C ALA A 288 6.15 -9.66 -21.84
N ILE A 289 6.90 -9.03 -20.92
CA ILE A 289 8.32 -8.78 -21.12
C ILE A 289 9.09 -10.08 -21.34
N HIS A 290 8.83 -11.11 -20.50
CA HIS A 290 9.51 -12.39 -20.63
C HIS A 290 9.10 -13.14 -21.91
N ALA A 291 7.81 -13.12 -22.29
CA ALA A 291 7.32 -13.74 -23.50
C ALA A 291 7.92 -13.10 -24.77
N VAL A 292 7.84 -11.77 -24.88
CA VAL A 292 8.35 -11.03 -26.02
C VAL A 292 9.86 -11.16 -26.15
N ARG A 293 10.59 -11.07 -25.02
CA ARG A 293 12.04 -11.28 -25.00
C ARG A 293 12.41 -12.68 -25.48
N ARG A 294 11.72 -13.70 -25.01
CA ARG A 294 11.98 -15.09 -25.40
C ARG A 294 11.73 -15.30 -26.90
N ILE A 295 10.65 -14.78 -27.47
CA ILE A 295 10.42 -14.83 -28.93
C ILE A 295 11.57 -14.17 -29.66
N TYR A 296 12.00 -12.97 -29.26
CA TYR A 296 13.07 -12.23 -29.89
C TYR A 296 14.45 -12.89 -29.78
N GLU A 297 14.75 -13.55 -28.64
CA GLU A 297 16.06 -14.15 -28.37
C GLU A 297 16.19 -15.58 -28.89
N ASP A 298 15.09 -16.36 -28.94
CA ASP A 298 15.11 -17.78 -29.32
C ASP A 298 15.28 -17.99 -30.85
N ASN A 299 14.95 -16.99 -31.68
CA ASN A 299 15.06 -17.09 -33.14
C ASN A 299 15.77 -15.86 -33.71
N GLU A 300 16.85 -16.08 -34.49
CA GLU A 300 17.66 -15.00 -35.06
C GLU A 300 16.89 -14.14 -36.09
N ASP A 301 15.85 -14.67 -36.72
CA ASP A 301 15.04 -13.97 -37.73
C ASP A 301 13.76 -13.32 -37.16
N ASP A 302 13.59 -13.34 -35.86
CA ASP A 302 12.43 -12.70 -35.26
C ASP A 302 12.74 -11.26 -34.84
N ALA A 303 11.78 -10.38 -35.10
CA ALA A 303 11.76 -8.96 -34.77
C ALA A 303 10.61 -8.63 -33.79
N VAL A 304 10.60 -7.43 -33.23
CA VAL A 304 9.55 -6.96 -32.36
C VAL A 304 9.07 -5.56 -32.73
N VAL A 305 7.76 -5.41 -32.93
CA VAL A 305 7.10 -4.13 -33.16
C VAL A 305 6.48 -3.65 -31.84
N LEU A 306 6.82 -2.45 -31.41
CA LEU A 306 6.26 -1.76 -30.26
C LEU A 306 5.39 -0.59 -30.73
N ILE A 307 4.10 -0.61 -30.40
CA ILE A 307 3.15 0.43 -30.78
C ILE A 307 3.01 1.49 -29.67
N ASP A 308 3.09 2.77 -30.06
CA ASP A 308 2.60 3.90 -29.24
C ASP A 308 1.25 4.36 -29.79
N ALA A 309 0.20 4.28 -28.99
CA ALA A 309 -1.12 4.73 -29.41
C ALA A 309 -1.37 6.20 -29.04
N SER A 310 -1.95 6.95 -29.95
CA SER A 310 -2.28 8.36 -29.75
C SER A 310 -3.55 8.53 -28.93
N ASN A 311 -3.46 9.22 -27.75
CA ASN A 311 -4.62 9.58 -26.92
C ASN A 311 -5.55 8.41 -26.56
N ALA A 312 -4.99 7.20 -26.45
CA ALA A 312 -5.68 5.92 -26.47
C ALA A 312 -6.91 5.84 -25.54
N PHE A 313 -6.75 6.20 -24.25
CA PHE A 313 -7.83 6.13 -23.27
C PHE A 313 -9.00 7.10 -23.56
N ASN A 314 -8.75 8.23 -24.20
CA ASN A 314 -9.81 9.20 -24.47
C ASN A 314 -10.41 9.05 -25.87
N SER A 315 -9.74 8.31 -26.76
CA SER A 315 -10.18 8.13 -28.16
C SER A 315 -10.93 6.82 -28.41
N LEU A 316 -10.89 5.90 -27.44
CA LEU A 316 -11.60 4.62 -27.51
C LEU A 316 -13.07 4.84 -27.87
N ASN A 317 -13.60 4.16 -28.92
CA ASN A 317 -15.00 4.29 -29.27
C ASN A 317 -15.87 3.71 -28.16
N ARG A 318 -16.55 4.59 -27.43
CA ARG A 318 -17.27 4.25 -26.19
C ARG A 318 -18.48 3.36 -26.48
N LYS A 319 -19.20 3.61 -27.58
CA LYS A 319 -20.38 2.85 -27.96
C LYS A 319 -20.03 1.41 -28.32
N ALA A 320 -19.00 1.22 -29.17
CA ALA A 320 -18.46 -0.10 -29.48
C ALA A 320 -17.94 -0.81 -28.22
N ALA A 321 -17.20 -0.09 -27.38
CA ALA A 321 -16.66 -0.65 -26.14
C ALA A 321 -17.76 -1.21 -25.23
N LEU A 322 -18.82 -0.44 -24.97
CA LEU A 322 -19.92 -0.86 -24.10
C LEU A 322 -20.69 -2.05 -24.69
N HIS A 323 -20.94 -2.05 -26.01
CA HIS A 323 -21.57 -3.19 -26.70
C HIS A 323 -20.71 -4.45 -26.57
N ASN A 324 -19.43 -4.37 -26.91
CA ASN A 324 -18.53 -5.50 -26.88
C ASN A 324 -18.32 -6.05 -25.45
N ILE A 325 -18.29 -5.19 -24.44
CA ILE A 325 -18.28 -5.62 -23.03
C ILE A 325 -19.54 -6.41 -22.70
N GLY A 326 -20.70 -5.98 -23.22
CA GLY A 326 -21.96 -6.72 -23.03
C GLY A 326 -21.91 -8.17 -23.56
N ILE A 327 -21.19 -8.38 -24.66
CA ILE A 327 -21.02 -9.71 -25.28
C ILE A 327 -19.93 -10.52 -24.57
N LEU A 328 -18.77 -9.90 -24.29
CA LEU A 328 -17.60 -10.60 -23.76
C LEU A 328 -17.66 -10.85 -22.25
N CYS A 329 -18.21 -9.89 -21.50
CA CYS A 329 -18.23 -9.88 -20.04
C CYS A 329 -19.55 -9.29 -19.52
N PRO A 330 -20.69 -9.98 -19.70
CA PRO A 330 -22.03 -9.48 -19.38
C PRO A 330 -22.16 -8.94 -17.96
N ILE A 331 -21.48 -9.57 -17.00
CA ILE A 331 -21.51 -9.16 -15.58
C ILE A 331 -21.08 -7.70 -15.37
N MET A 332 -20.20 -7.17 -16.21
CA MET A 332 -19.68 -5.81 -16.13
C MET A 332 -20.51 -4.79 -16.94
N HIS A 333 -21.36 -5.25 -17.85
CA HIS A 333 -22.04 -4.41 -18.86
C HIS A 333 -22.89 -3.30 -18.27
N THR A 334 -23.81 -3.62 -17.35
CA THR A 334 -24.70 -2.65 -16.74
C THR A 334 -23.96 -1.60 -15.97
N PHE A 335 -22.95 -1.99 -15.18
CA PHE A 335 -22.10 -1.08 -14.45
C PHE A 335 -21.31 -0.13 -15.37
N ALA A 336 -20.66 -0.69 -16.40
CA ALA A 336 -19.92 0.09 -17.38
C ALA A 336 -20.83 1.08 -18.12
N SER A 337 -22.04 0.65 -18.52
CA SER A 337 -23.03 1.48 -19.20
C SER A 337 -23.49 2.64 -18.31
N ASN A 338 -23.78 2.40 -17.04
CA ASN A 338 -24.20 3.45 -16.10
C ASN A 338 -23.11 4.52 -15.89
N LEU A 339 -21.82 4.16 -15.97
CA LEU A 339 -20.73 5.10 -15.77
C LEU A 339 -20.30 5.84 -17.03
N TYR A 340 -20.44 5.22 -18.21
CA TYR A 340 -19.81 5.69 -19.44
C TYR A 340 -20.79 5.96 -20.61
N GLN A 341 -22.03 5.49 -20.55
CA GLN A 341 -23.04 5.88 -21.55
C GLN A 341 -23.40 7.39 -21.45
N PRO A 342 -23.57 7.97 -20.23
CA PRO A 342 -23.73 9.42 -20.11
C PRO A 342 -22.42 10.16 -20.38
N GLN A 343 -22.51 11.38 -20.86
CA GLN A 343 -21.38 12.29 -20.96
C GLN A 343 -20.95 12.76 -19.57
N ALA A 344 -19.66 12.66 -19.29
CA ALA A 344 -19.11 13.12 -18.00
C ALA A 344 -18.61 14.56 -18.09
N ARG A 345 -18.94 15.38 -17.09
CA ARG A 345 -18.44 16.76 -16.96
C ARG A 345 -17.05 16.75 -16.32
N LEU A 346 -16.11 17.41 -16.96
CA LEU A 346 -14.73 17.54 -16.56
C LEU A 346 -14.45 18.99 -16.16
N PHE A 347 -14.29 19.23 -14.85
CA PHE A 347 -14.07 20.57 -14.31
C PHE A 347 -12.59 20.93 -14.29
N VAL A 348 -12.21 21.96 -15.02
CA VAL A 348 -10.86 22.53 -15.03
C VAL A 348 -10.74 23.62 -13.97
N GLN A 349 -9.58 23.74 -13.34
CA GLN A 349 -9.33 24.84 -12.40
C GLN A 349 -9.53 26.20 -13.11
N GLY A 350 -10.25 27.11 -12.48
CA GLY A 350 -10.59 28.42 -13.07
C GLY A 350 -12.00 28.49 -13.68
N GLY A 351 -12.78 27.39 -13.65
CA GLY A 351 -14.19 27.36 -13.99
C GLY A 351 -14.51 26.88 -15.39
N ALA A 352 -13.51 26.56 -16.23
CA ALA A 352 -13.75 25.96 -17.53
C ALA A 352 -14.26 24.52 -17.38
N GLU A 353 -15.11 24.09 -18.29
CA GLU A 353 -15.72 22.78 -18.32
C GLU A 353 -15.53 22.13 -19.70
N ILE A 354 -15.20 20.84 -19.69
CA ILE A 354 -15.04 20.01 -20.88
C ILE A 354 -15.94 18.78 -20.75
N SER A 355 -16.59 18.38 -21.84
CA SER A 355 -17.40 17.17 -21.90
C SER A 355 -16.56 15.97 -22.34
N SER A 356 -16.69 14.84 -21.66
CA SER A 356 -16.09 13.55 -22.07
C SER A 356 -17.18 12.66 -22.66
N SER A 357 -17.16 12.50 -23.98
CA SER A 357 -18.14 11.73 -24.76
C SER A 357 -17.58 10.42 -25.29
N GLU A 358 -16.24 10.32 -25.42
CA GLU A 358 -15.51 9.13 -25.85
C GLU A 358 -14.50 8.66 -24.80
N GLY A 359 -13.99 7.45 -24.96
CA GLY A 359 -12.96 6.89 -24.13
C GLY A 359 -13.38 6.57 -22.71
N THR A 360 -12.38 6.40 -21.84
CA THR A 360 -12.54 6.10 -20.42
C THR A 360 -11.73 7.08 -19.57
N THR A 361 -12.16 7.31 -18.34
CA THR A 361 -11.48 8.23 -17.40
C THR A 361 -10.14 7.67 -16.96
N GLN A 362 -9.02 8.30 -17.32
CA GLN A 362 -7.70 7.91 -16.85
C GLN A 362 -7.62 8.04 -15.31
N GLY A 363 -7.45 6.89 -14.62
CA GLY A 363 -7.37 6.81 -13.15
C GLY A 363 -8.61 6.21 -12.46
N GLY A 364 -9.66 5.84 -13.19
CA GLY A 364 -10.76 5.02 -12.68
C GLY A 364 -10.30 3.58 -12.42
N PRO A 365 -10.70 2.93 -11.31
CA PRO A 365 -10.36 1.52 -11.07
C PRO A 365 -10.88 0.55 -12.13
N GLU A 366 -12.00 0.88 -12.74
CA GLU A 366 -12.67 0.14 -13.83
C GLU A 366 -12.05 0.37 -15.21
N SER A 367 -11.34 1.49 -15.40
CA SER A 367 -10.92 1.97 -16.72
C SER A 367 -10.00 1.01 -17.45
N MET A 368 -9.10 0.33 -16.72
CA MET A 368 -8.20 -0.67 -17.30
C MET A 368 -8.96 -1.91 -17.80
N ALA A 369 -9.97 -2.37 -17.05
CA ALA A 369 -10.80 -3.49 -17.47
C ALA A 369 -11.66 -3.16 -18.68
N ILE A 370 -12.28 -1.97 -18.68
CA ILE A 370 -13.05 -1.47 -19.83
C ILE A 370 -12.17 -1.38 -21.08
N TYR A 371 -10.98 -0.78 -20.94
CA TYR A 371 -10.04 -0.64 -22.05
C TYR A 371 -9.57 -2.00 -22.58
N ALA A 372 -9.25 -2.92 -21.67
CA ALA A 372 -8.86 -4.27 -22.03
C ALA A 372 -9.94 -4.97 -22.85
N LEU A 373 -11.16 -5.05 -22.31
CA LEU A 373 -12.27 -5.74 -22.99
C LEU A 373 -12.66 -5.09 -24.31
N ALA A 374 -12.60 -3.75 -24.38
CA ALA A 374 -12.90 -3.00 -25.60
C ALA A 374 -11.89 -3.25 -26.74
N THR A 375 -10.62 -3.56 -26.41
CA THR A 375 -9.57 -3.81 -27.40
C THR A 375 -9.41 -5.29 -27.76
N VAL A 376 -9.98 -6.22 -26.99
CA VAL A 376 -9.94 -7.66 -27.31
C VAL A 376 -10.46 -7.98 -28.71
N PRO A 377 -11.59 -7.43 -29.21
CA PRO A 377 -12.08 -7.71 -30.55
C PRO A 377 -11.10 -7.27 -31.65
N LEU A 378 -10.44 -6.11 -31.46
CA LEU A 378 -9.38 -5.64 -32.37
C LEU A 378 -8.22 -6.65 -32.41
N LEU A 379 -7.72 -7.08 -31.24
CA LEU A 379 -6.61 -8.03 -31.16
C LEU A 379 -6.98 -9.39 -31.77
N ARG A 380 -8.21 -9.88 -31.57
CA ARG A 380 -8.72 -11.09 -32.22
C ARG A 380 -8.81 -10.94 -33.72
N LYS A 381 -9.25 -9.76 -34.23
CA LYS A 381 -9.29 -9.46 -35.66
C LYS A 381 -7.89 -9.44 -36.27
N MET A 382 -6.92 -8.81 -35.61
CA MET A 382 -5.53 -8.83 -36.04
C MET A 382 -4.95 -10.25 -36.12
N LYS A 383 -5.28 -11.11 -35.12
CA LYS A 383 -4.89 -12.52 -35.15
C LYS A 383 -5.47 -13.25 -36.39
N SER A 384 -6.72 -12.97 -36.76
CA SER A 384 -7.37 -13.63 -37.91
C SER A 384 -6.80 -13.21 -39.28
N THR A 385 -6.02 -12.13 -39.38
CA THR A 385 -5.34 -11.72 -40.61
C THR A 385 -3.97 -12.39 -40.79
N GLN A 386 -3.45 -13.06 -39.74
CA GLN A 386 -2.15 -13.70 -39.80
C GLN A 386 -2.18 -15.00 -40.60
N PRO A 387 -1.07 -15.38 -41.27
CA PRO A 387 -0.95 -16.67 -41.91
C PRO A 387 -1.08 -17.81 -40.87
N ALA A 388 -1.55 -18.97 -41.33
CA ALA A 388 -1.68 -20.15 -40.48
C ALA A 388 -0.33 -20.70 -40.00
N GLU A 389 0.69 -20.60 -40.88
CA GLU A 389 2.05 -21.01 -40.56
C GLU A 389 2.85 -19.86 -39.97
N ASP A 390 3.44 -20.05 -38.77
CA ASP A 390 4.29 -19.13 -38.02
C ASP A 390 3.73 -17.70 -37.91
N PRO A 391 2.50 -17.51 -37.37
CA PRO A 391 1.89 -16.18 -37.27
C PRO A 391 2.69 -15.26 -36.36
N ALA A 392 2.64 -13.95 -36.58
CA ALA A 392 3.12 -12.99 -35.61
C ALA A 392 2.33 -13.15 -34.30
N ARG A 393 3.07 -13.30 -33.20
CA ARG A 393 2.51 -13.40 -31.86
C ARG A 393 2.32 -12.00 -31.32
N HIS A 394 1.23 -11.76 -30.62
CA HIS A 394 0.99 -10.43 -30.07
C HIS A 394 0.47 -10.47 -28.63
N VAL A 395 0.72 -9.41 -27.92
CA VAL A 395 0.22 -9.15 -26.57
C VAL A 395 0.03 -7.65 -26.38
N ALA A 396 -0.98 -7.25 -25.62
CA ALA A 396 -1.17 -5.87 -25.25
C ALA A 396 -1.25 -5.69 -23.73
N TYR A 397 -0.68 -4.61 -23.25
CA TYR A 397 -0.85 -4.11 -21.89
C TYR A 397 -1.49 -2.73 -21.96
N ALA A 398 -2.82 -2.67 -21.86
CA ALA A 398 -3.63 -1.51 -22.18
C ALA A 398 -3.40 -1.03 -23.63
N ASP A 399 -2.88 0.18 -23.79
CA ASP A 399 -2.59 0.81 -25.06
C ASP A 399 -1.24 0.39 -25.68
N ASP A 400 -0.35 -0.18 -24.89
CA ASP A 400 0.94 -0.70 -25.35
C ASP A 400 0.74 -2.07 -26.03
N ALA A 401 0.52 -2.09 -27.34
CA ALA A 401 0.43 -3.32 -28.13
C ALA A 401 1.79 -3.71 -28.72
N VAL A 402 2.09 -4.99 -28.71
CA VAL A 402 3.36 -5.56 -29.18
C VAL A 402 3.09 -6.73 -30.11
N GLY A 403 3.76 -6.74 -31.25
CA GLY A 403 3.85 -7.87 -32.17
C GLY A 403 5.28 -8.41 -32.21
N ALA A 404 5.45 -9.73 -32.23
CA ALA A 404 6.76 -10.37 -32.28
C ALA A 404 6.74 -11.56 -33.27
N GLY A 405 7.80 -11.71 -34.10
CA GLY A 405 7.93 -12.75 -35.11
C GLY A 405 8.66 -12.28 -36.34
N LYS A 406 8.49 -12.96 -37.49
CA LYS A 406 9.17 -12.63 -38.76
C LYS A 406 8.71 -11.30 -39.33
N VAL A 407 9.61 -10.57 -39.98
CA VAL A 407 9.39 -9.23 -40.54
C VAL A 407 8.17 -9.16 -41.46
N GLY A 408 8.02 -10.12 -42.38
CA GLY A 408 6.88 -10.16 -43.29
C GLY A 408 5.53 -10.28 -42.56
N ASN A 409 5.45 -11.13 -41.55
CA ASN A 409 4.23 -11.32 -40.75
C ASN A 409 3.94 -10.12 -39.83
N LEU A 410 5.01 -9.46 -39.35
CA LEU A 410 4.88 -8.20 -38.58
C LEU A 410 4.38 -7.06 -39.48
N ARG A 411 4.69 -7.06 -40.77
CA ARG A 411 4.14 -6.09 -41.73
C ARG A 411 2.64 -6.31 -41.91
N ILE A 412 2.17 -7.53 -42.05
CA ILE A 412 0.74 -7.87 -42.10
C ILE A 412 0.03 -7.43 -40.82
N TRP A 413 0.67 -7.69 -39.70
CA TRP A 413 0.16 -7.29 -38.38
C TRP A 413 0.06 -5.77 -38.20
N TRP A 414 1.07 -5.03 -38.69
CA TRP A 414 1.09 -3.57 -38.69
C TRP A 414 -0.01 -3.00 -39.60
N ASP A 415 -0.18 -3.53 -40.80
CA ASP A 415 -1.21 -3.06 -41.73
C ASP A 415 -2.61 -3.32 -41.16
N ALA A 416 -2.83 -4.49 -40.54
CA ALA A 416 -4.09 -4.82 -39.89
C ALA A 416 -4.44 -3.86 -38.74
N ILE A 417 -3.50 -3.50 -37.86
CA ILE A 417 -3.80 -2.55 -36.76
C ILE A 417 -4.00 -1.12 -37.29
N CYS A 418 -3.32 -0.74 -38.37
CA CYS A 418 -3.56 0.55 -39.05
C CYS A 418 -4.96 0.61 -39.69
N GLU A 419 -5.43 -0.49 -40.30
CA GLU A 419 -6.73 -0.60 -40.95
C GLU A 419 -7.87 -0.66 -39.91
N TYR A 420 -7.78 -1.61 -38.98
CA TYR A 420 -8.89 -1.89 -38.05
C TYR A 420 -8.90 -1.01 -36.82
N GLY A 421 -7.75 -0.59 -36.31
CA GLY A 421 -7.62 0.20 -35.09
C GLY A 421 -8.54 1.42 -35.01
N PRO A 422 -8.61 2.29 -36.06
CA PRO A 422 -9.47 3.48 -36.06
C PRO A 422 -10.95 3.21 -35.80
N HIS A 423 -11.48 2.03 -36.20
CA HIS A 423 -12.87 1.65 -35.93
C HIS A 423 -13.16 1.46 -34.45
N PHE A 424 -12.16 1.05 -33.68
CA PHE A 424 -12.24 0.90 -32.22
C PHE A 424 -11.81 2.16 -31.46
N GLY A 425 -11.37 3.20 -32.17
CA GLY A 425 -10.78 4.40 -31.58
C GLY A 425 -9.32 4.23 -31.14
N TYR A 426 -8.62 3.24 -31.70
CA TYR A 426 -7.21 2.99 -31.49
C TYR A 426 -6.38 3.55 -32.65
N PHE A 427 -5.65 4.64 -32.43
CA PHE A 427 -4.89 5.35 -33.45
C PHE A 427 -3.39 5.21 -33.20
N ILE A 428 -2.66 4.63 -34.14
CA ILE A 428 -1.22 4.46 -34.03
C ILE A 428 -0.49 5.81 -34.22
N ASN A 429 0.56 5.99 -33.44
CA ASN A 429 1.55 7.03 -33.61
C ASN A 429 2.83 6.40 -34.20
N ALA A 430 2.90 6.32 -35.55
CA ALA A 430 4.02 5.69 -36.22
C ALA A 430 5.38 6.29 -35.81
N LYS A 431 5.46 7.64 -35.69
CA LYS A 431 6.69 8.34 -35.30
C LYS A 431 7.19 8.01 -33.89
N LYS A 432 6.36 7.43 -33.01
CA LYS A 432 6.73 6.98 -31.68
C LYS A 432 6.73 5.46 -31.56
N SER A 433 6.31 4.75 -32.60
CA SER A 433 6.35 3.30 -32.65
C SER A 433 7.71 2.84 -33.17
N TRP A 434 8.13 1.66 -32.76
CA TRP A 434 9.45 1.12 -33.04
C TRP A 434 9.38 -0.32 -33.51
N ILE A 435 10.26 -0.68 -34.46
CA ILE A 435 10.59 -2.07 -34.75
C ILE A 435 12.05 -2.35 -34.32
N ILE A 436 12.24 -3.35 -33.51
CA ILE A 436 13.52 -3.82 -33.01
C ILE A 436 13.92 -5.04 -33.83
N ILE A 437 15.07 -4.98 -34.44
CA ILE A 437 15.59 -6.02 -35.34
C ILE A 437 17.03 -6.37 -34.98
N LYS A 438 17.49 -7.50 -35.47
CA LYS A 438 18.92 -7.82 -35.49
C LYS A 438 19.61 -7.19 -36.66
N PRO A 439 20.93 -6.91 -36.61
CA PRO A 439 21.65 -6.13 -37.66
C PRO A 439 21.51 -6.67 -39.08
N HIS A 440 21.51 -7.99 -39.26
CA HIS A 440 21.39 -8.64 -40.56
C HIS A 440 20.03 -8.46 -41.23
N MET A 441 18.98 -8.18 -40.47
CA MET A 441 17.61 -7.99 -40.96
C MET A 441 17.35 -6.57 -41.48
N ARG A 442 18.34 -5.68 -41.44
CA ARG A 442 18.13 -4.24 -41.71
C ARG A 442 17.57 -3.99 -43.08
N ALA A 443 18.16 -4.55 -44.12
CA ALA A 443 17.77 -4.30 -45.51
C ALA A 443 16.34 -4.81 -45.79
N GLU A 444 16.02 -6.02 -45.36
CA GLU A 444 14.68 -6.61 -45.48
C GLU A 444 13.63 -5.75 -44.77
N THR A 445 13.93 -5.31 -43.53
CA THR A 445 12.98 -4.51 -42.73
C THR A 445 12.77 -3.12 -43.31
N ASP A 446 13.82 -2.45 -43.81
CA ASP A 446 13.71 -1.15 -44.47
C ASP A 446 12.80 -1.26 -45.72
N GLN A 447 12.91 -2.35 -46.51
CA GLN A 447 12.04 -2.62 -47.64
C GLN A 447 10.60 -2.92 -47.18
N ALA A 448 10.41 -3.83 -46.21
CA ALA A 448 9.10 -4.27 -45.76
C ALA A 448 8.29 -3.15 -45.14
N PHE A 449 8.93 -2.25 -44.36
CA PHE A 449 8.26 -1.15 -43.66
C PHE A 449 8.40 0.21 -44.35
N GLN A 450 8.80 0.23 -45.64
CA GLN A 450 8.87 1.45 -46.43
C GLN A 450 7.52 2.17 -46.46
N GLY A 451 7.51 3.48 -46.22
CA GLY A 451 6.30 4.32 -46.22
C GLY A 451 5.45 4.27 -44.99
N THR A 452 5.74 3.44 -43.98
CA THR A 452 4.96 3.32 -42.75
C THR A 452 5.24 4.44 -41.74
N GLY A 453 6.43 5.05 -41.78
CA GLY A 453 6.87 6.06 -40.84
C GLY A 453 7.24 5.52 -39.44
N ILE A 454 7.31 4.20 -39.24
CA ILE A 454 7.79 3.57 -38.04
C ILE A 454 9.31 3.72 -37.91
N ASN A 455 9.81 3.82 -36.70
CA ASN A 455 11.24 3.84 -36.43
C ASN A 455 11.82 2.42 -36.42
N ILE A 456 12.98 2.22 -37.04
CA ILE A 456 13.67 0.94 -37.09
C ILE A 456 14.97 1.05 -36.29
N THR A 457 15.21 0.14 -35.35
CA THR A 457 16.42 0.11 -34.53
C THR A 457 17.04 -1.29 -34.46
N THR A 458 18.37 -1.35 -34.47
CA THR A 458 19.16 -2.55 -34.16
C THR A 458 19.69 -2.54 -32.73
N ASP A 459 19.63 -1.40 -32.02
CA ASP A 459 20.10 -1.26 -30.66
C ASP A 459 19.09 -1.81 -29.67
N GLY A 460 17.90 -1.27 -29.68
CA GLY A 460 16.82 -1.71 -28.76
C GLY A 460 15.90 -0.58 -28.39
N GLN A 461 14.89 -0.91 -27.59
CA GLN A 461 13.90 0.04 -27.10
C GLN A 461 13.33 -0.37 -25.75
N ARG A 462 12.76 0.60 -25.03
CA ARG A 462 12.04 0.38 -23.77
C ARG A 462 10.71 -0.31 -24.05
N HIS A 463 10.47 -1.44 -23.37
CA HIS A 463 9.20 -2.18 -23.37
C HIS A 463 8.70 -2.37 -21.95
N LEU A 464 7.50 -1.85 -21.62
CA LEU A 464 6.85 -1.93 -20.29
C LEU A 464 7.78 -1.63 -19.09
N GLY A 465 8.75 -0.74 -19.30
CA GLY A 465 9.71 -0.34 -18.25
C GLY A 465 10.98 -1.19 -18.18
N ALA A 466 11.14 -2.19 -19.05
CA ALA A 466 12.36 -2.96 -19.22
C ALA A 466 13.05 -2.61 -20.54
N SER A 467 14.32 -3.00 -20.73
CA SER A 467 15.03 -2.93 -22.00
C SER A 467 14.79 -4.18 -22.83
N LEU A 468 14.61 -4.01 -24.14
CA LEU A 468 14.57 -5.08 -25.13
C LEU A 468 15.49 -4.71 -26.28
N GLY A 469 16.33 -5.63 -26.74
CA GLY A 469 17.32 -5.42 -27.81
C GLY A 469 18.74 -5.82 -27.41
N SER A 470 19.76 -5.12 -27.91
CA SER A 470 21.17 -5.43 -27.75
C SER A 470 21.66 -5.32 -26.30
N ASN A 471 22.78 -6.01 -26.02
CA ASN A 471 23.44 -5.90 -24.71
C ASN A 471 23.88 -4.47 -24.41
N LYS A 472 24.41 -3.76 -25.44
CA LYS A 472 24.82 -2.36 -25.32
C LYS A 472 23.67 -1.47 -24.86
N TYR A 473 22.52 -1.57 -25.54
CA TYR A 473 21.33 -0.80 -25.15
C TYR A 473 20.89 -1.13 -23.73
N ARG A 474 20.93 -2.41 -23.32
CA ARG A 474 20.60 -2.82 -21.95
C ARG A 474 21.50 -2.16 -20.93
N GLU A 475 22.82 -2.13 -21.17
CA GLU A 475 23.79 -1.51 -20.29
C GLU A 475 23.55 0.00 -20.13
N GLU A 476 23.36 0.72 -21.23
CA GLU A 476 23.05 2.15 -21.23
C GLU A 476 21.74 2.44 -20.48
N PHE A 477 20.69 1.67 -20.78
CA PHE A 477 19.37 1.81 -20.13
C PHE A 477 19.44 1.58 -18.62
N VAL A 478 20.15 0.54 -18.17
CA VAL A 478 20.30 0.23 -16.74
C VAL A 478 21.16 1.27 -16.05
N HIS A 479 22.21 1.78 -16.69
CA HIS A 479 23.06 2.84 -16.15
C HIS A 479 22.21 4.09 -15.82
N ASP A 480 21.39 4.56 -16.74
CA ASP A 480 20.51 5.71 -16.52
C ASP A 480 19.53 5.50 -15.36
N LEU A 481 18.97 4.29 -15.24
CA LEU A 481 18.10 3.95 -14.11
C LEU A 481 18.85 3.98 -12.78
N VAL A 482 20.04 3.40 -12.74
CA VAL A 482 20.90 3.33 -11.54
C VAL A 482 21.28 4.73 -11.07
N ASP A 483 21.66 5.62 -11.99
CA ASP A 483 21.99 7.01 -11.65
C ASP A 483 20.80 7.74 -11.00
N GLY A 484 19.61 7.53 -11.54
CA GLY A 484 18.37 8.06 -10.95
C GLY A 484 18.11 7.53 -9.55
N TRP A 485 18.32 6.23 -9.31
CA TRP A 485 18.12 5.62 -7.99
C TRP A 485 19.20 6.04 -7.00
N VAL A 486 20.45 6.15 -7.42
CA VAL A 486 21.56 6.65 -6.58
C VAL A 486 21.27 8.08 -6.08
N LYS A 487 20.77 8.98 -6.94
CA LYS A 487 20.35 10.33 -6.53
C LYS A 487 19.23 10.26 -5.47
N GLN A 488 18.24 9.40 -5.65
CA GLN A 488 17.15 9.22 -4.69
C GLN A 488 17.64 8.64 -3.35
N ILE A 489 18.56 7.67 -3.36
CA ILE A 489 19.19 7.12 -2.14
C ILE A 489 19.99 8.20 -1.40
N ARG A 490 20.74 9.02 -2.11
CA ARG A 490 21.50 10.14 -1.52
C ARG A 490 20.59 11.16 -0.85
N MET A 491 19.46 11.50 -1.48
CA MET A 491 18.47 12.39 -0.89
C MET A 491 17.83 11.75 0.36
N LEU A 492 17.47 10.47 0.27
CA LEU A 492 16.89 9.73 1.40
C LEU A 492 17.88 9.63 2.57
N ALA A 493 19.17 9.46 2.31
CA ALA A 493 20.21 9.47 3.34
C ALA A 493 20.33 10.82 4.07
N LYS A 494 20.15 11.95 3.35
CA LYS A 494 20.08 13.28 3.98
C LYS A 494 18.86 13.39 4.90
N ILE A 495 17.70 12.92 4.46
CA ILE A 495 16.47 12.91 5.27
C ILE A 495 16.63 11.96 6.46
N ALA A 496 17.27 10.80 6.31
CA ALA A 496 17.52 9.84 7.38
C ALA A 496 18.33 10.41 8.56
N LYS A 497 19.17 11.43 8.30
CA LYS A 497 19.88 12.14 9.38
C LYS A 497 18.95 13.01 10.23
N ILE A 498 17.74 13.34 9.74
CA ILE A 498 16.73 14.16 10.41
C ILE A 498 15.68 13.24 11.04
N ASP A 499 15.09 12.36 10.23
CA ASP A 499 14.06 11.39 10.63
C ASP A 499 14.38 9.99 10.06
N PRO A 500 15.21 9.20 10.77
CA PRO A 500 15.64 7.88 10.28
C PRO A 500 14.51 6.85 10.21
N HIS A 501 13.48 6.95 11.07
CA HIS A 501 12.37 6.00 11.06
C HIS A 501 11.50 6.16 9.81
N CYS A 502 11.11 7.39 9.48
CA CYS A 502 10.38 7.66 8.24
C CYS A 502 11.21 7.29 7.01
N ALA A 503 12.52 7.58 7.01
CA ALA A 503 13.41 7.24 5.90
C ALA A 503 13.55 5.72 5.71
N TYR A 504 13.75 4.96 6.78
CA TYR A 504 13.80 3.48 6.75
C TYR A 504 12.52 2.89 6.16
N THR A 505 11.38 3.36 6.63
CA THR A 505 10.08 2.86 6.17
C THR A 505 9.83 3.24 4.71
N ALA A 506 10.19 4.46 4.29
CA ALA A 506 10.07 4.87 2.88
C ALA A 506 10.97 4.04 1.95
N TYR A 507 12.17 3.65 2.41
CA TYR A 507 13.02 2.74 1.67
C TYR A 507 12.39 1.35 1.54
N THR A 508 12.01 0.74 2.67
CA THR A 508 11.52 -0.65 2.70
C THR A 508 10.15 -0.86 2.07
N HIS A 509 9.25 0.14 2.15
CA HIS A 509 7.88 0.07 1.61
C HIS A 509 7.69 0.83 0.29
N GLY A 510 8.70 1.51 -0.20
CA GLY A 510 8.57 2.34 -1.40
C GLY A 510 9.77 2.26 -2.35
N LEU A 511 10.88 2.91 -2.01
CA LEU A 511 11.96 3.16 -2.96
C LEU A 511 12.59 1.86 -3.50
N ARG A 512 12.81 0.84 -2.66
CA ARG A 512 13.42 -0.42 -3.08
C ARG A 512 12.63 -1.14 -4.17
N HIS A 513 11.30 -0.99 -4.20
CA HIS A 513 10.46 -1.66 -5.18
C HIS A 513 10.66 -1.14 -6.61
N LYS A 514 11.22 0.07 -6.79
CA LYS A 514 11.54 0.60 -8.11
C LYS A 514 12.62 -0.22 -8.82
N TYR A 515 13.71 -0.51 -8.14
CA TYR A 515 14.79 -1.31 -8.73
C TYR A 515 14.53 -2.82 -8.64
N THR A 516 13.69 -3.29 -7.70
CA THR A 516 13.23 -4.69 -7.70
C THR A 516 12.50 -5.02 -9.00
N TYR A 517 11.68 -4.11 -9.54
CA TYR A 517 11.03 -4.33 -10.83
C TYR A 517 12.04 -4.50 -11.99
N ALA A 518 13.08 -3.67 -12.03
CA ALA A 518 14.13 -3.82 -13.05
C ALA A 518 14.90 -5.15 -12.87
N MET A 519 15.23 -5.56 -11.64
CA MET A 519 15.85 -6.85 -11.37
C MET A 519 14.98 -8.03 -11.84
N ARG A 520 13.66 -7.91 -11.75
CA ARG A 520 12.70 -8.94 -12.15
C ARG A 520 12.48 -9.02 -13.67
N THR A 521 12.73 -7.94 -14.39
CA THR A 521 12.38 -7.80 -15.82
C THR A 521 13.58 -7.71 -16.75
N ILE A 522 14.78 -7.40 -16.24
CA ILE A 522 15.98 -7.24 -17.05
C ILE A 522 17.03 -8.26 -16.60
N PRO A 523 17.52 -9.14 -17.50
CA PRO A 523 18.49 -10.18 -17.15
C PRO A 523 19.90 -9.60 -16.93
N ASN A 524 20.69 -10.28 -16.10
CA ASN A 524 22.12 -10.09 -15.94
C ASN A 524 22.56 -8.68 -15.53
N ILE A 525 21.77 -7.98 -14.71
CA ILE A 525 22.08 -6.61 -14.28
C ILE A 525 22.83 -6.52 -12.93
N GLY A 526 23.15 -7.65 -12.29
CA GLY A 526 23.70 -7.65 -10.94
C GLY A 526 24.95 -6.78 -10.77
N SER A 527 25.94 -6.89 -11.67
CA SER A 527 27.17 -6.08 -11.65
C SER A 527 26.92 -4.58 -11.89
N MET A 528 25.94 -4.27 -12.73
CA MET A 528 25.56 -2.87 -13.06
C MET A 528 24.95 -2.14 -11.86
N LEU A 529 24.44 -2.86 -10.85
CA LEU A 529 23.84 -2.28 -9.63
C LEU A 529 24.88 -1.91 -8.56
N GLN A 530 26.18 -2.08 -8.82
CA GLN A 530 27.24 -1.75 -7.85
C GLN A 530 27.23 -0.29 -7.36
N PRO A 531 27.01 0.74 -8.20
CA PRO A 531 26.89 2.11 -7.73
C PRO A 531 25.70 2.30 -6.76
N LEU A 532 24.59 1.59 -6.97
CA LEU A 532 23.43 1.61 -6.08
C LEU A 532 23.76 0.98 -4.73
N GLU A 533 24.40 -0.21 -4.72
CA GLU A 533 24.87 -0.85 -3.48
C GLU A 533 25.84 0.05 -2.71
N ASN A 534 26.76 0.70 -3.39
CA ASN A 534 27.68 1.63 -2.77
C ASN A 534 26.96 2.81 -2.09
N ALA A 535 25.93 3.35 -2.71
CA ALA A 535 25.11 4.41 -2.13
C ALA A 535 24.30 3.92 -0.91
N ILE A 536 23.71 2.73 -1.00
CA ILE A 536 22.97 2.10 0.11
C ILE A 536 23.94 1.84 1.29
N ARG A 537 25.07 1.16 1.04
CA ARG A 537 26.01 0.73 2.06
C ARG A 537 26.71 1.91 2.74
N ASN A 538 27.19 2.88 1.94
CA ASN A 538 28.08 3.92 2.46
C ASN A 538 27.36 5.23 2.84
N GLN A 539 26.09 5.38 2.47
CA GLN A 539 25.36 6.63 2.75
C GLN A 539 24.05 6.39 3.48
N LEU A 540 23.18 5.51 2.98
CA LEU A 540 21.86 5.29 3.58
C LEU A 540 21.96 4.53 4.90
N ILE A 541 22.63 3.39 4.92
CA ILE A 541 22.72 2.56 6.14
C ILE A 541 23.41 3.33 7.27
N PRO A 542 24.54 4.03 7.07
CA PRO A 542 25.13 4.85 8.12
C PRO A 542 24.19 5.94 8.65
N ALA A 543 23.40 6.57 7.79
CA ALA A 543 22.43 7.58 8.22
C ALA A 543 21.27 6.98 9.04
N LEU A 544 20.85 5.75 8.73
CA LEU A 544 19.81 5.02 9.46
C LEU A 544 20.28 4.46 10.81
N THR A 545 21.56 4.10 10.92
CA THR A 545 22.07 3.34 12.08
C THR A 545 23.01 4.15 12.97
N GLU A 546 23.42 5.34 12.54
CA GLU A 546 24.49 6.13 13.16
C GLU A 546 25.84 5.35 13.20
N GLN A 547 26.02 4.34 12.35
CA GLN A 547 27.21 3.51 12.25
C GLN A 547 28.07 3.97 11.05
N MET A 548 29.26 4.48 11.30
CA MET A 548 30.08 5.11 10.27
C MET A 548 30.71 4.12 9.27
N GLN A 549 31.09 2.95 9.74
CA GLN A 549 31.67 1.87 8.92
C GLN A 549 30.98 0.56 9.20
N MET A 550 30.82 -0.24 8.17
CA MET A 550 30.12 -1.52 8.23
C MET A 550 30.98 -2.63 7.63
N SER A 551 31.24 -3.67 8.39
CA SER A 551 31.90 -4.88 7.93
C SER A 551 31.04 -5.65 6.93
N GLU A 552 31.60 -6.59 6.18
CA GLU A 552 30.86 -7.47 5.28
C GLU A 552 29.86 -8.35 6.04
N GLN A 553 30.24 -8.82 7.25
CA GLN A 553 29.35 -9.59 8.11
C GLN A 553 28.13 -8.76 8.54
N GLU A 554 28.35 -7.53 9.01
CA GLU A 554 27.25 -6.64 9.39
C GLU A 554 26.37 -6.26 8.19
N ARG A 555 26.97 -6.03 7.01
CA ARG A 555 26.21 -5.77 5.77
C ARG A 555 25.32 -6.96 5.41
N SER A 556 25.84 -8.18 5.54
CA SER A 556 25.07 -9.41 5.30
C SER A 556 23.98 -9.62 6.36
N LEU A 557 24.25 -9.32 7.62
CA LEU A 557 23.27 -9.36 8.71
C LEU A 557 22.11 -8.40 8.46
N ILE A 558 22.39 -7.15 8.07
CA ILE A 558 21.37 -6.12 7.77
C ILE A 558 20.54 -6.50 6.53
N ALA A 559 21.13 -7.22 5.57
CA ALA A 559 20.43 -7.69 4.37
C ALA A 559 19.36 -8.74 4.67
N LEU A 560 19.49 -9.49 5.76
CA LEU A 560 18.50 -10.50 6.14
C LEU A 560 17.10 -9.90 6.28
N PRO A 561 16.05 -10.67 5.98
CA PRO A 561 14.67 -10.28 6.27
C PRO A 561 14.48 -9.92 7.75
N VAL A 562 13.61 -8.96 8.03
CA VAL A 562 13.31 -8.50 9.41
C VAL A 562 12.92 -9.66 10.33
N ARG A 563 12.13 -10.63 9.83
CA ARG A 563 11.73 -11.83 10.59
C ARG A 563 12.89 -12.75 10.96
N LEU A 564 14.01 -12.65 10.24
CA LEU A 564 15.24 -13.43 10.49
C LEU A 564 16.30 -12.58 11.21
N GLY A 565 15.93 -11.44 11.75
CA GLY A 565 16.76 -10.59 12.58
C GLY A 565 17.47 -9.45 11.85
N GLY A 566 17.37 -9.36 10.51
CA GLY A 566 17.93 -8.26 9.72
C GLY A 566 17.09 -6.99 9.73
N LEU A 567 17.43 -6.04 8.85
CA LEU A 567 16.65 -4.83 8.57
C LEU A 567 15.86 -4.90 7.25
N GLY A 568 15.99 -6.00 6.49
CA GLY A 568 15.35 -6.13 5.18
C GLY A 568 15.88 -5.13 4.14
N ILE A 569 17.17 -4.80 4.21
CA ILE A 569 17.89 -3.96 3.26
C ILE A 569 18.81 -4.87 2.42
N PRO A 570 18.29 -5.60 1.43
CA PRO A 570 19.06 -6.54 0.65
C PRO A 570 20.17 -5.85 -0.17
N ASN A 571 21.20 -6.61 -0.55
CA ASN A 571 22.21 -6.18 -1.50
C ASN A 571 21.67 -6.40 -2.92
N PRO A 572 21.40 -5.31 -3.71
CA PRO A 572 20.79 -5.46 -5.03
C PRO A 572 21.64 -6.26 -6.01
N CYS A 573 22.97 -6.20 -5.91
CA CYS A 573 23.87 -6.98 -6.77
C CYS A 573 23.69 -8.49 -6.56
N LYS A 574 23.53 -8.93 -5.32
CA LYS A 574 23.36 -10.33 -4.95
C LYS A 574 21.92 -10.84 -5.20
N GLU A 575 20.94 -9.94 -5.18
CA GLU A 575 19.52 -10.30 -5.36
C GLU A 575 19.08 -10.34 -6.83
N ALA A 576 19.74 -9.59 -7.72
CA ALA A 576 19.27 -9.35 -9.09
C ALA A 576 18.95 -10.62 -9.86
N GLN A 577 19.89 -11.57 -9.90
CA GLN A 577 19.71 -12.83 -10.62
C GLN A 577 18.55 -13.65 -10.06
N HIS A 578 18.45 -13.73 -8.74
CA HIS A 578 17.39 -14.48 -8.07
C HIS A 578 16.01 -13.87 -8.31
N GLU A 579 15.90 -12.54 -8.26
CA GLU A 579 14.64 -11.83 -8.56
C GLU A 579 14.20 -12.05 -10.01
N PHE A 580 15.15 -12.05 -10.96
CA PHE A 580 14.87 -12.37 -12.35
C PHE A 580 14.33 -13.79 -12.53
N GLU A 581 15.03 -14.80 -12.01
CA GLU A 581 14.61 -16.20 -12.07
C GLU A 581 13.25 -16.44 -11.41
N ASN A 582 12.99 -15.79 -10.27
CA ASN A 582 11.70 -15.86 -9.62
C ASN A 582 10.60 -15.27 -10.47
N SER A 583 10.85 -14.13 -11.15
CA SER A 583 9.89 -13.50 -12.04
C SER A 583 9.56 -14.42 -13.21
N VAL A 584 10.56 -14.99 -13.87
CA VAL A 584 10.37 -15.95 -14.97
C VAL A 584 9.53 -17.16 -14.50
N LYS A 585 9.86 -17.74 -13.34
CA LYS A 585 9.10 -18.89 -12.79
C LYS A 585 7.67 -18.51 -12.43
N LEU A 586 7.47 -17.35 -11.80
CA LEU A 586 6.14 -16.89 -11.38
C LEU A 586 5.21 -16.58 -12.54
N THR A 587 5.74 -16.18 -13.68
CA THR A 587 4.97 -15.77 -14.84
C THR A 587 4.97 -16.79 -15.96
N LYS A 588 5.64 -17.94 -15.77
CA LYS A 588 5.88 -18.94 -16.81
C LYS A 588 4.61 -19.32 -17.60
N ASN A 589 3.55 -19.73 -16.89
CA ASN A 589 2.34 -20.23 -17.57
C ASN A 589 1.67 -19.12 -18.41
N LEU A 590 1.67 -17.87 -17.93
CA LEU A 590 1.14 -16.74 -18.68
C LEU A 590 2.04 -16.38 -19.85
N ALA A 591 3.36 -16.40 -19.68
CA ALA A 591 4.31 -16.16 -20.76
C ALA A 591 4.21 -17.23 -21.85
N ASP A 592 4.10 -18.51 -21.48
CA ASP A 592 3.90 -19.62 -22.41
C ASP A 592 2.54 -19.48 -23.15
N ALA A 593 1.48 -19.07 -22.45
CA ALA A 593 0.18 -18.79 -23.08
C ALA A 593 0.25 -17.64 -24.11
N ILE A 594 1.02 -16.58 -23.81
CA ILE A 594 1.27 -15.48 -24.75
C ILE A 594 2.04 -15.98 -25.98
N ILE A 595 3.12 -16.73 -25.80
CA ILE A 595 3.93 -17.28 -26.90
C ILE A 595 3.09 -18.20 -27.79
N ASN A 596 2.27 -19.04 -27.19
CA ASN A 596 1.40 -19.99 -27.90
C ASN A 596 0.09 -19.37 -28.38
N GLN A 597 -0.16 -18.09 -28.10
CA GLN A 597 -1.41 -17.38 -28.41
C GLN A 597 -2.67 -18.15 -27.93
N SER A 598 -2.59 -18.72 -26.71
CA SER A 598 -3.68 -19.50 -26.10
C SER A 598 -4.89 -18.63 -25.79
N SER A 599 -6.10 -19.20 -25.97
CA SER A 599 -7.35 -18.53 -25.59
C SER A 599 -7.69 -18.67 -24.09
N ALA A 600 -7.09 -19.64 -23.40
CA ALA A 600 -7.37 -19.91 -22.02
C ALA A 600 -6.60 -18.99 -21.07
N ALA A 601 -7.24 -18.61 -19.97
CA ALA A 601 -6.56 -17.90 -18.89
C ALA A 601 -5.52 -18.82 -18.23
N ALA A 602 -4.33 -18.28 -17.96
CA ALA A 602 -3.22 -19.04 -17.38
C ALA A 602 -3.24 -18.91 -15.85
N ASP A 603 -3.26 -20.04 -15.14
CA ASP A 603 -3.11 -20.08 -13.69
C ASP A 603 -1.63 -20.27 -13.27
N ASN A 604 -1.15 -19.37 -12.43
CA ASN A 604 0.21 -19.39 -11.85
C ASN A 604 0.19 -19.70 -10.33
N THR A 605 -0.88 -20.22 -9.78
CA THR A 605 -1.02 -20.43 -8.32
C THR A 605 0.00 -21.43 -7.79
N GLU A 606 0.23 -22.53 -8.50
CA GLU A 606 1.24 -23.53 -8.13
C GLU A 606 2.65 -22.94 -8.15
N ASN A 607 3.02 -22.23 -9.21
CA ASN A 607 4.32 -21.56 -9.34
C ASN A 607 4.58 -20.59 -8.17
N ARG A 608 3.56 -19.87 -7.71
CA ARG A 608 3.67 -18.98 -6.55
C ARG A 608 3.98 -19.74 -5.27
N SER A 609 3.33 -20.87 -5.05
CA SER A 609 3.60 -21.73 -3.89
C SER A 609 5.04 -22.25 -3.90
N LEU A 610 5.48 -22.76 -5.04
CA LEU A 610 6.85 -23.26 -5.23
C LEU A 610 7.91 -22.18 -5.01
N VAL A 611 7.76 -21.01 -5.64
CA VAL A 611 8.68 -19.89 -5.48
C VAL A 611 8.69 -19.37 -4.04
N SER A 612 7.51 -19.28 -3.40
CA SER A 612 7.45 -18.88 -1.99
C SER A 612 8.20 -19.84 -1.06
N LYS A 613 8.06 -21.15 -1.29
CA LYS A 613 8.78 -22.18 -0.54
C LYS A 613 10.29 -22.11 -0.78
N ALA A 614 10.72 -22.01 -2.04
CA ALA A 614 12.13 -21.87 -2.41
C ALA A 614 12.77 -20.61 -1.79
N ASN A 615 12.05 -19.47 -1.82
CA ASN A 615 12.51 -18.24 -1.19
C ASN A 615 12.68 -18.38 0.33
N ARG A 616 11.79 -19.08 1.01
CA ARG A 616 11.92 -19.33 2.46
C ARG A 616 13.17 -20.16 2.76
N ILE A 617 13.43 -21.22 2.00
CA ILE A 617 14.61 -22.05 2.15
C ILE A 617 15.88 -21.21 1.93
N ARG A 618 15.95 -20.48 0.81
CA ARG A 618 17.09 -19.60 0.50
C ARG A 618 17.37 -18.60 1.64
N GLN A 619 16.32 -17.94 2.13
CA GLN A 619 16.46 -16.96 3.22
C GLN A 619 16.93 -17.61 4.53
N THR A 620 16.54 -18.85 4.79
CA THR A 620 17.04 -19.61 5.95
C THR A 620 18.52 -19.96 5.76
N ASN A 621 18.92 -20.43 4.58
CA ASN A 621 20.34 -20.73 4.28
C ASN A 621 21.20 -19.46 4.42
N MET A 622 20.77 -18.34 3.86
CA MET A 622 21.47 -17.04 4.02
C MET A 622 21.63 -16.66 5.50
N LYS A 623 20.61 -16.89 6.32
CA LYS A 623 20.67 -16.64 7.77
C LYS A 623 21.69 -17.56 8.44
N ASP A 624 21.70 -18.85 8.08
CA ASP A 624 22.63 -19.85 8.66
C ASP A 624 24.08 -19.53 8.27
N GLU A 625 24.33 -19.11 7.02
CA GLU A 625 25.65 -18.63 6.56
C GLU A 625 26.11 -17.40 7.36
N VAL A 626 25.24 -16.42 7.56
CA VAL A 626 25.55 -15.23 8.37
C VAL A 626 25.83 -15.63 9.82
N GLU A 627 24.99 -16.49 10.41
CA GLU A 627 25.13 -16.92 11.81
C GLU A 627 26.46 -17.63 12.05
N GLN A 628 26.96 -18.40 11.10
CA GLN A 628 28.29 -19.08 11.20
C GLN A 628 29.46 -18.07 11.32
N THR A 629 29.35 -16.89 10.73
CA THR A 629 30.39 -15.85 10.74
C THR A 629 30.33 -14.94 11.96
N LEU A 630 29.25 -14.99 12.75
CA LEU A 630 29.04 -14.10 13.90
C LEU A 630 29.68 -14.65 15.18
N PRO A 631 30.20 -13.78 16.06
CA PRO A 631 30.59 -14.18 17.41
C PRO A 631 29.35 -14.55 18.24
N GLU A 632 29.55 -15.39 19.27
CA GLU A 632 28.47 -15.99 20.08
C GLU A 632 27.50 -14.96 20.66
N TRP A 633 27.98 -13.81 21.12
CA TRP A 633 27.11 -12.76 21.62
C TRP A 633 26.21 -12.15 20.55
N GLN A 634 26.67 -12.03 19.29
CA GLN A 634 25.83 -11.56 18.17
C GLN A 634 24.85 -12.65 17.71
N LYS A 635 25.23 -13.93 17.79
CA LYS A 635 24.29 -15.03 17.52
C LYS A 635 23.12 -14.97 18.49
N LYS A 636 23.38 -14.76 19.78
CA LYS A 636 22.34 -14.56 20.78
C LYS A 636 21.44 -13.34 20.49
N GLN A 637 22.05 -12.22 20.06
CA GLN A 637 21.28 -11.05 19.63
C GLN A 637 20.41 -11.36 18.39
N LEU A 638 20.93 -12.08 17.43
CA LEU A 638 20.18 -12.52 16.25
C LEU A 638 18.98 -13.38 16.64
N GLN A 639 19.14 -14.34 17.54
CA GLN A 639 18.07 -15.19 18.06
C GLN A 639 17.01 -14.36 18.81
N LEU A 640 17.41 -13.40 19.65
CA LEU A 640 16.50 -12.47 20.33
C LEU A 640 15.66 -11.67 19.33
N ASN A 641 16.24 -11.22 18.21
CA ASN A 641 15.57 -10.46 17.16
C ASN A 641 14.56 -11.29 16.35
N GLN A 642 14.69 -12.62 16.35
CA GLN A 642 13.79 -13.55 15.68
C GLN A 642 12.55 -13.88 16.53
N GLN A 643 12.59 -13.60 17.83
CA GLN A 643 11.43 -13.84 18.72
C GLN A 643 10.19 -13.09 18.25
N LYS A 644 9.02 -13.71 18.44
CA LYS A 644 7.74 -13.07 18.08
C LYS A 644 7.55 -11.78 18.89
N GLY A 645 7.24 -10.69 18.18
CA GLY A 645 7.07 -9.36 18.76
C GLY A 645 8.31 -8.47 18.64
N ALA A 646 9.53 -9.02 18.70
CA ALA A 646 10.78 -8.27 18.75
C ALA A 646 11.01 -7.32 17.56
N SER A 647 10.49 -7.66 16.40
CA SER A 647 10.73 -6.92 15.16
C SER A 647 9.49 -6.22 14.60
N SER A 648 8.37 -6.20 15.33
CA SER A 648 7.09 -5.68 14.82
C SER A 648 7.14 -4.18 14.52
N TRP A 649 7.91 -3.40 15.27
CA TRP A 649 8.10 -1.96 15.05
C TRP A 649 8.80 -1.61 13.73
N LEU A 650 9.61 -2.52 13.16
CA LEU A 650 10.30 -2.33 11.87
C LEU A 650 9.40 -2.57 10.65
N THR A 651 8.30 -3.27 10.83
CA THR A 651 7.41 -3.66 9.72
C THR A 651 6.15 -2.81 9.62
N ALA A 652 5.96 -1.89 10.56
CA ALA A 652 4.81 -0.99 10.59
C ALA A 652 5.11 0.36 9.92
N LEU A 653 4.09 0.97 9.34
CA LEU A 653 4.19 2.36 8.91
C LEU A 653 4.22 3.28 10.13
N PRO A 654 5.01 4.38 10.11
CA PRO A 654 5.15 5.32 11.21
C PRO A 654 3.93 6.25 11.33
N ILE A 655 2.73 5.68 11.50
CA ILE A 655 1.49 6.45 11.55
C ILE A 655 1.35 7.13 12.91
N ASP A 656 1.32 8.45 12.90
CA ASP A 656 1.29 9.27 14.12
C ASP A 656 0.01 9.05 14.95
N GLU A 657 -1.14 8.94 14.31
CA GLU A 657 -2.43 8.65 14.98
C GLU A 657 -2.41 7.37 15.82
N HIS A 658 -1.56 6.40 15.46
CA HIS A 658 -1.39 5.15 16.19
C HIS A 658 -0.21 5.18 17.17
N GLY A 659 0.53 6.27 17.23
CA GLY A 659 1.75 6.37 17.98
C GLY A 659 2.88 5.46 17.47
N PHE A 660 2.92 5.14 16.18
CA PHE A 660 3.91 4.24 15.58
C PHE A 660 5.14 4.97 15.03
N HIS A 661 5.44 6.12 15.54
CA HIS A 661 6.65 6.87 15.19
C HIS A 661 7.66 6.86 16.35
N LEU A 662 8.92 6.63 16.05
CA LEU A 662 10.05 6.80 16.96
C LEU A 662 10.83 8.04 16.57
N SER A 663 11.17 8.87 17.55
CA SER A 663 12.06 10.01 17.32
C SER A 663 13.45 9.53 16.83
N LYS A 664 14.22 10.41 16.25
CA LYS A 664 15.56 10.13 15.72
C LYS A 664 16.40 9.31 16.72
N ARG A 665 16.51 9.76 17.96
CA ARG A 665 17.34 9.08 18.97
C ARG A 665 16.73 7.76 19.41
N GLN A 666 15.41 7.69 19.57
CA GLN A 666 14.71 6.43 19.89
C GLN A 666 14.94 5.37 18.80
N PHE A 667 14.88 5.75 17.54
CA PHE A 667 15.11 4.83 16.43
C PHE A 667 16.57 4.32 16.42
N TRP A 668 17.55 5.23 16.52
CA TRP A 668 18.96 4.84 16.55
C TRP A 668 19.32 3.96 17.77
N ASP A 669 18.85 4.30 18.95
CA ASP A 669 19.05 3.48 20.15
C ASP A 669 18.40 2.11 20.01
N SER A 670 17.20 2.02 19.40
CA SER A 670 16.52 0.74 19.14
C SER A 670 17.30 -0.14 18.15
N ILE A 671 17.87 0.45 17.08
CA ILE A 671 18.74 -0.27 16.14
C ILE A 671 20.03 -0.75 16.83
N ARG A 672 20.68 0.11 17.62
CA ARG A 672 21.90 -0.24 18.32
C ARG A 672 21.65 -1.32 19.37
N LEU A 673 20.55 -1.24 20.12
CA LEU A 673 20.12 -2.28 21.05
C LEU A 673 19.87 -3.62 20.35
N ARG A 674 19.25 -3.57 19.17
CA ARG A 674 18.93 -4.73 18.33
C ARG A 674 20.17 -5.53 17.95
N TYR A 675 21.27 -4.85 17.62
CA TYR A 675 22.51 -5.49 17.17
C TYR A 675 23.60 -5.53 18.24
N GLY A 676 23.33 -5.06 19.45
CA GLY A 676 24.30 -4.97 20.53
C GLY A 676 25.43 -3.99 20.25
N TRP A 677 25.24 -3.03 19.36
CA TRP A 677 26.25 -2.00 19.04
C TRP A 677 26.38 -0.99 20.18
N ALA A 678 27.61 -0.44 20.31
CA ALA A 678 27.89 0.55 21.35
C ALA A 678 26.97 1.79 21.20
N MET A 679 26.38 2.22 22.33
CA MET A 679 25.57 3.44 22.36
C MET A 679 26.48 4.67 22.32
N THR A 680 26.08 5.68 21.54
CA THR A 680 26.76 6.98 21.48
C THR A 680 26.28 7.88 22.61
N ASN A 681 27.16 8.80 23.04
CA ASN A 681 26.82 9.82 24.04
C ASN A 681 26.21 9.24 25.33
N THR A 682 26.82 8.17 25.87
CA THR A 682 26.45 7.59 27.17
C THR A 682 27.42 8.03 28.27
N PRO A 683 26.95 8.15 29.52
CA PRO A 683 27.84 8.47 30.64
C PRO A 683 28.81 7.31 30.93
N SER A 684 29.95 7.58 31.56
CA SER A 684 30.91 6.52 32.01
C SER A 684 30.38 5.76 33.24
N SER A 685 29.60 6.41 34.07
CA SER A 685 29.05 5.82 35.31
C SER A 685 27.55 6.09 35.45
N CYS A 686 26.86 5.17 36.12
CA CYS A 686 25.46 5.37 36.51
C CYS A 686 25.39 6.09 37.86
N ALA A 687 24.33 6.85 38.10
CA ALA A 687 24.09 7.53 39.38
C ALA A 687 24.00 6.58 40.58
N CYS A 688 23.84 5.26 40.40
CA CYS A 688 23.92 4.24 41.45
C CYS A 688 25.36 3.85 41.80
N GLY A 689 26.38 4.52 41.25
CA GLY A 689 27.81 4.25 41.51
C GLY A 689 28.43 3.14 40.68
N LYS A 690 27.66 2.37 39.91
CA LYS A 690 28.18 1.32 39.01
C LYS A 690 28.61 1.90 37.67
N GLY A 691 29.59 1.24 36.99
CA GLY A 691 29.93 1.55 35.60
C GLY A 691 28.70 1.49 34.72
N PHE A 692 28.58 2.42 33.78
CA PHE A 692 27.45 2.42 32.85
C PHE A 692 27.64 1.34 31.78
N SER A 693 26.62 0.49 31.61
CA SER A 693 26.44 -0.34 30.43
C SER A 693 24.97 -0.42 30.07
N VAL A 694 24.66 -0.78 28.83
CA VAL A 694 23.28 -0.94 28.38
C VAL A 694 22.56 -2.01 29.21
N ALA A 695 23.23 -3.14 29.49
CA ALA A 695 22.68 -4.20 30.34
C ALA A 695 22.36 -3.72 31.76
N HIS A 696 23.26 -2.91 32.35
CA HIS A 696 22.99 -2.28 33.64
C HIS A 696 21.84 -1.28 33.56
N ALA A 697 21.81 -0.38 32.56
CA ALA A 697 20.80 0.64 32.39
C ALA A 697 19.37 0.04 32.27
N LEU A 698 19.23 -1.07 31.54
CA LEU A 698 17.96 -1.80 31.36
C LEU A 698 17.49 -2.54 32.62
N SER A 699 18.36 -2.69 33.66
CA SER A 699 18.07 -3.44 34.88
C SER A 699 18.20 -2.60 36.15
N CYS A 700 18.65 -1.34 36.04
CA CYS A 700 18.87 -0.48 37.20
C CYS A 700 17.55 0.05 37.75
N HIS A 701 17.32 -0.17 39.05
CA HIS A 701 16.13 0.29 39.77
C HIS A 701 16.18 1.78 40.12
N LEU A 702 17.35 2.40 40.17
CA LEU A 702 17.46 3.82 40.44
C LEU A 702 16.80 4.66 39.35
N GLY A 703 15.96 5.60 39.73
CA GLY A 703 15.15 6.44 38.85
C GLY A 703 13.80 5.83 38.45
N GLY A 704 13.48 4.61 38.91
CA GLY A 704 12.16 4.00 38.70
C GLY A 704 11.82 3.55 37.26
N PHE A 705 12.78 3.64 36.32
CA PHE A 705 12.51 3.37 34.90
C PHE A 705 12.07 1.93 34.59
N THR A 706 12.53 0.98 35.39
CA THR A 706 12.10 -0.42 35.27
C THR A 706 10.63 -0.58 35.65
N SER A 707 10.17 0.15 36.71
CA SER A 707 8.77 0.17 37.13
C SER A 707 7.89 0.92 36.12
N ILE A 708 8.35 2.05 35.60
CA ILE A 708 7.65 2.81 34.54
C ILE A 708 7.44 1.93 33.29
N ARG A 709 8.48 1.21 32.87
CA ARG A 709 8.39 0.27 31.74
C ARG A 709 7.38 -0.85 31.99
N HIS A 710 7.35 -1.38 33.20
CA HIS A 710 6.39 -2.39 33.63
C HIS A 710 4.96 -1.84 33.58
N ASN A 711 4.73 -0.68 34.19
CA ASN A 711 3.43 -0.02 34.25
C ASN A 711 2.89 0.33 32.85
N GLU A 712 3.76 0.79 31.92
CA GLU A 712 3.36 1.08 30.54
C GLU A 712 2.79 -0.15 29.84
N LEU A 713 3.40 -1.33 30.00
CA LEU A 713 2.86 -2.57 29.42
C LEU A 713 1.62 -3.07 30.16
N ARG A 714 1.55 -2.91 31.47
CA ARG A 714 0.37 -3.23 32.27
C ARG A 714 -0.84 -2.39 31.81
N ASP A 715 -0.66 -1.09 31.71
CA ASP A 715 -1.72 -0.15 31.37
C ASP A 715 -2.17 -0.36 29.91
N LEU A 716 -1.23 -0.59 28.98
CA LEU A 716 -1.52 -0.96 27.60
C LEU A 716 -2.31 -2.29 27.51
N THR A 717 -1.94 -3.28 28.34
CA THR A 717 -2.66 -4.56 28.38
C THR A 717 -4.07 -4.38 28.90
N ALA A 718 -4.25 -3.59 29.96
CA ALA A 718 -5.55 -3.25 30.50
C ALA A 718 -6.43 -2.49 29.49
N GLU A 719 -5.87 -1.51 28.78
CA GLU A 719 -6.55 -0.78 27.68
C GLU A 719 -7.06 -1.72 26.60
N LEU A 720 -6.23 -2.67 26.17
CA LEU A 720 -6.62 -3.65 25.15
C LEU A 720 -7.72 -4.60 25.65
N LEU A 721 -7.62 -5.06 26.91
CA LEU A 721 -8.66 -5.90 27.55
C LEU A 721 -9.99 -5.17 27.68
N GLN A 722 -9.99 -3.88 28.06
CA GLN A 722 -11.20 -3.07 28.20
C GLN A 722 -12.01 -2.98 26.88
N GLN A 723 -11.36 -3.15 25.74
CA GLN A 723 -12.04 -3.14 24.46
C GLN A 723 -12.77 -4.45 24.14
N ALA A 724 -12.40 -5.57 24.76
CA ALA A 724 -12.94 -6.90 24.46
C ALA A 724 -13.58 -7.62 25.65
N CYS A 725 -13.18 -7.29 26.88
CA CYS A 725 -13.53 -8.00 28.10
C CYS A 725 -14.30 -7.09 29.08
N HIS A 726 -14.83 -7.72 30.14
CA HIS A 726 -15.55 -7.05 31.21
C HIS A 726 -14.71 -7.01 32.50
N ASP A 727 -15.10 -6.16 33.46
CA ASP A 727 -14.51 -6.07 34.81
C ASP A 727 -12.97 -5.99 34.81
N VAL A 728 -12.39 -5.20 33.92
CA VAL A 728 -10.94 -5.03 33.81
C VAL A 728 -10.45 -4.19 34.99
N LYS A 729 -9.54 -4.74 35.78
CA LYS A 729 -8.93 -4.07 36.95
C LYS A 729 -7.42 -4.07 36.81
N ILE A 730 -6.80 -2.95 37.19
CA ILE A 730 -5.35 -2.78 37.31
C ILE A 730 -4.99 -3.01 38.80
N GLU A 731 -3.92 -3.76 39.02
CA GLU A 731 -3.45 -4.17 40.37
C GLU A 731 -4.55 -4.76 41.26
N PRO A 732 -5.35 -5.71 40.76
CA PRO A 732 -6.37 -6.32 41.57
C PRO A 732 -5.76 -7.05 42.78
N PRO A 733 -6.23 -6.84 44.01
CA PRO A 733 -5.85 -7.67 45.14
C PRO A 733 -6.37 -9.09 44.97
N LEU A 734 -5.62 -10.07 45.46
CA LEU A 734 -6.07 -11.45 45.53
C LEU A 734 -6.86 -11.63 46.84
N GLU A 735 -7.85 -12.51 46.83
CA GLU A 735 -8.63 -12.85 48.00
C GLU A 735 -7.71 -13.32 49.14
N PRO A 736 -7.96 -12.89 50.38
CA PRO A 736 -7.20 -13.32 51.55
C PRO A 736 -7.24 -14.84 51.73
N LEU A 737 -6.12 -15.43 52.17
CA LEU A 737 -6.06 -16.84 52.49
C LEU A 737 -6.76 -17.12 53.83
N THR A 738 -7.61 -18.13 53.82
CA THR A 738 -8.39 -18.55 54.99
C THR A 738 -7.94 -19.87 55.62
N GLY A 739 -6.73 -20.30 55.31
CA GLY A 739 -6.11 -21.52 55.82
C GLY A 739 -5.55 -22.45 54.75
N GLU A 740 -5.65 -22.06 53.47
CA GLU A 740 -5.12 -22.83 52.35
C GLU A 740 -3.59 -22.92 52.38
N GLY A 741 -3.09 -24.15 52.29
CA GLY A 741 -1.66 -24.45 52.24
C GLY A 741 -1.24 -24.83 50.82
N PHE A 742 -0.16 -24.26 50.33
CA PHE A 742 0.40 -24.58 48.97
C PHE A 742 1.66 -25.42 49.10
N SER A 743 1.74 -26.51 48.37
CA SER A 743 2.88 -27.42 48.36
C SER A 743 4.18 -26.77 47.84
N ALA A 744 4.11 -25.70 47.07
CA ALA A 744 5.27 -24.98 46.56
C ALA A 744 5.78 -23.96 47.58
N ARG A 745 7.01 -24.15 48.08
CA ARG A 745 7.67 -23.20 49.04
C ARG A 745 7.80 -21.78 48.47
N SER A 746 7.73 -21.59 47.16
CA SER A 746 7.78 -20.30 46.46
C SER A 746 6.41 -19.67 46.24
N ALA A 747 5.31 -20.29 46.70
CA ALA A 747 3.97 -19.74 46.57
C ALA A 747 3.83 -18.41 47.34
N ASN A 748 3.20 -17.43 46.75
CA ASN A 748 2.94 -16.15 47.42
C ASN A 748 1.77 -16.29 48.38
N THR A 749 2.08 -16.31 49.68
CA THR A 749 1.11 -16.41 50.78
C THR A 749 0.80 -15.07 51.41
N ALA A 750 1.33 -13.94 50.90
CA ALA A 750 1.06 -12.63 51.43
C ALA A 750 -0.44 -12.30 51.35
N GLN A 751 -1.05 -11.81 52.46
CA GLN A 751 -2.47 -11.46 52.50
C GLN A 751 -2.83 -10.32 51.53
N GLU A 752 -1.90 -9.37 51.32
CA GLU A 752 -2.07 -8.22 50.43
C GLU A 752 -1.51 -8.46 48.98
N ALA A 753 -1.38 -9.73 48.59
CA ALA A 753 -0.85 -10.05 47.27
C ALA A 753 -1.73 -9.46 46.17
N ARG A 754 -1.07 -8.91 45.14
CA ARG A 754 -1.72 -8.31 43.96
C ARG A 754 -1.12 -8.88 42.71
N LEU A 755 -1.92 -8.90 41.66
CA LEU A 755 -1.47 -9.17 40.27
C LEU A 755 -1.67 -7.93 39.40
N ASP A 756 -1.04 -7.89 38.25
CA ASP A 756 -0.97 -6.67 37.42
C ASP A 756 -2.29 -6.29 36.79
N VAL A 757 -3.00 -7.26 36.20
CA VAL A 757 -4.26 -7.03 35.50
C VAL A 757 -5.19 -8.22 35.72
N SER A 758 -6.49 -7.95 35.90
CA SER A 758 -7.53 -8.96 35.75
C SER A 758 -8.61 -8.52 34.80
N ALA A 759 -9.25 -9.49 34.14
CA ALA A 759 -10.38 -9.27 33.24
C ALA A 759 -11.32 -10.47 33.30
N ARG A 760 -12.57 -10.31 32.85
CA ARG A 760 -13.57 -11.38 32.77
C ARG A 760 -13.95 -11.65 31.30
N GLY A 761 -14.01 -12.94 30.92
CA GLY A 761 -14.54 -13.35 29.63
C GLY A 761 -13.52 -13.49 28.50
N LEU A 762 -12.22 -13.53 28.78
CA LEU A 762 -11.20 -13.69 27.74
C LEU A 762 -11.11 -15.12 27.20
N PHE A 763 -10.95 -16.12 28.09
CA PHE A 763 -10.79 -17.53 27.70
C PHE A 763 -12.11 -18.29 27.76
N VAL A 764 -12.85 -18.12 28.86
CA VAL A 764 -14.15 -18.72 29.08
C VAL A 764 -15.13 -17.59 29.43
N PRO A 765 -16.38 -17.61 28.92
CA PRO A 765 -17.40 -16.64 29.30
C PRO A 765 -17.54 -16.57 30.84
N TYR A 766 -17.65 -15.36 31.38
CA TYR A 766 -17.81 -15.06 32.81
C TYR A 766 -16.63 -15.47 33.72
N GLN A 767 -15.66 -16.27 33.26
CA GLN A 767 -14.50 -16.62 34.08
C GLN A 767 -13.49 -15.46 34.09
N LYS A 768 -12.92 -15.24 35.28
CA LYS A 768 -11.84 -14.27 35.52
C LYS A 768 -10.49 -14.81 34.99
N VAL A 769 -9.69 -13.95 34.40
CA VAL A 769 -8.28 -14.20 34.12
C VAL A 769 -7.44 -13.17 34.88
N PHE A 770 -6.37 -13.62 35.49
CA PHE A 770 -5.33 -12.76 36.07
C PHE A 770 -4.06 -12.86 35.24
N ALA A 771 -3.52 -11.72 34.88
CA ALA A 771 -2.25 -11.61 34.14
C ALA A 771 -1.20 -10.93 35.02
N ASP A 772 0.03 -11.45 35.00
CA ASP A 772 1.19 -10.89 35.66
C ASP A 772 2.30 -10.65 34.67
N ILE A 773 2.73 -9.41 34.52
CA ILE A 773 3.65 -8.92 33.49
C ILE A 773 5.07 -8.88 34.04
N ARG A 774 6.02 -9.38 33.27
CA ARG A 774 7.43 -9.28 33.57
C ARG A 774 8.26 -8.96 32.34
N VAL A 775 9.05 -7.90 32.43
CA VAL A 775 10.01 -7.55 31.37
C VAL A 775 11.41 -7.94 31.82
N VAL A 776 12.00 -8.90 31.12
CA VAL A 776 13.33 -9.40 31.43
C VAL A 776 14.38 -8.81 30.50
N ASN A 777 15.55 -8.48 31.07
CA ASN A 777 16.71 -8.12 30.26
C ASN A 777 17.52 -9.38 29.92
N PRO A 778 17.50 -9.90 28.68
CA PRO A 778 18.14 -11.16 28.31
C PRO A 778 19.67 -11.07 28.25
N THR A 779 20.22 -9.84 28.29
CA THR A 779 21.67 -9.59 28.26
C THR A 779 22.24 -9.41 29.68
N ALA A 780 21.44 -9.59 30.72
CA ALA A 780 21.93 -9.57 32.11
C ALA A 780 22.83 -10.80 32.40
N MET A 781 23.86 -10.63 33.20
CA MET A 781 24.87 -11.67 33.50
C MET A 781 24.24 -13.02 33.94
N ARG A 782 23.15 -12.97 34.69
CA ARG A 782 22.46 -14.20 35.17
C ARG A 782 21.88 -15.05 34.02
N TYR A 783 21.73 -14.51 32.82
CA TYR A 783 21.18 -15.17 31.67
C TYR A 783 22.24 -15.44 30.56
N GLU A 784 23.52 -15.22 30.85
CA GLU A 784 24.60 -15.33 29.87
C GLU A 784 24.61 -16.69 29.16
N ARG A 785 24.42 -17.76 29.93
CA ARG A 785 24.47 -19.16 29.48
C ARG A 785 23.13 -19.73 29.03
N GLN A 786 22.05 -18.94 29.04
CA GLN A 786 20.70 -19.39 28.68
C GLN A 786 20.32 -18.93 27.27
N SER A 787 19.62 -19.80 26.52
CA SER A 787 18.99 -19.39 25.26
C SER A 787 17.83 -18.42 25.49
N PRO A 788 17.43 -17.63 24.49
CA PRO A 788 16.30 -16.76 24.63
C PRO A 788 14.99 -17.47 25.04
N GLU A 789 14.78 -18.69 24.59
CA GLU A 789 13.62 -19.53 24.93
C GLU A 789 13.68 -19.95 26.40
N GLN A 790 14.83 -20.44 26.86
CA GLN A 790 15.03 -20.82 28.27
C GLN A 790 14.82 -19.65 29.22
N ILE A 791 15.24 -18.45 28.85
CA ILE A 791 15.00 -17.22 29.64
C ILE A 791 13.51 -16.97 29.82
N LEU A 792 12.75 -17.03 28.74
CA LEU A 792 11.30 -16.78 28.79
C LEU A 792 10.56 -17.87 29.57
N GLU A 793 10.90 -19.14 29.37
CA GLU A 793 10.28 -20.30 30.04
C GLU A 793 10.59 -20.33 31.53
N SER A 794 11.85 -20.07 31.92
CA SER A 794 12.24 -20.07 33.36
C SER A 794 11.52 -18.97 34.12
N ASN A 795 11.36 -17.77 33.54
CA ASN A 795 10.62 -16.67 34.16
C ASN A 795 9.11 -16.94 34.20
N ALA A 796 8.53 -17.58 33.19
CA ALA A 796 7.12 -17.97 33.19
C ALA A 796 6.86 -19.06 34.29
N SER A 797 7.76 -20.04 34.38
CA SER A 797 7.69 -21.11 35.39
C SER A 797 7.83 -20.57 36.82
N GLU A 798 8.69 -19.56 37.01
CA GLU A 798 8.81 -18.86 38.32
C GLU A 798 7.48 -18.20 38.72
N LYS A 799 6.86 -17.44 37.82
CA LYS A 799 5.58 -16.79 38.07
C LYS A 799 4.45 -17.81 38.30
N LYS A 800 4.42 -18.90 37.57
CA LYS A 800 3.45 -19.98 37.77
C LYS A 800 3.60 -20.61 39.17
N ARG A 801 4.84 -20.88 39.62
CA ARG A 801 5.05 -21.38 41.00
C ARG A 801 4.60 -20.42 42.09
N GLN A 802 4.70 -19.10 41.83
CA GLN A 802 4.29 -18.07 42.79
C GLN A 802 2.77 -17.91 42.90
N TYR A 803 2.04 -17.97 41.79
CA TYR A 803 0.65 -17.50 41.75
C TYR A 803 -0.36 -18.50 41.24
N CYS A 804 0.03 -19.48 40.37
CA CYS A 804 -0.93 -20.30 39.64
C CYS A 804 -1.88 -21.06 40.58
N ARG A 805 -1.36 -21.72 41.63
CA ARG A 805 -2.16 -22.48 42.60
C ARG A 805 -3.15 -21.57 43.31
N ARG A 806 -2.69 -20.44 43.86
CA ARG A 806 -3.55 -19.49 44.54
C ARG A 806 -4.68 -18.97 43.68
N VAL A 807 -4.38 -18.62 42.42
CA VAL A 807 -5.39 -18.13 41.49
C VAL A 807 -6.38 -19.23 41.10
N LEU A 808 -5.93 -20.47 40.91
CA LEU A 808 -6.81 -21.59 40.59
C LEU A 808 -7.68 -22.02 41.79
N GLU A 809 -7.12 -22.15 42.98
CA GLU A 809 -7.78 -22.77 44.13
C GLU A 809 -8.57 -21.75 44.97
N VAL A 810 -8.16 -20.50 45.04
CA VAL A 810 -8.83 -19.45 45.84
C VAL A 810 -9.71 -18.54 44.96
N GLU A 811 -9.17 -18.05 43.81
CA GLU A 811 -9.91 -17.14 42.94
C GLU A 811 -10.86 -17.84 41.96
N ASN A 812 -10.75 -19.18 41.82
CA ASN A 812 -11.42 -19.94 40.77
C ASN A 812 -11.23 -19.33 39.35
N ALA A 813 -10.00 -18.89 39.05
CA ALA A 813 -9.68 -18.09 37.89
C ALA A 813 -8.47 -18.65 37.11
N THR A 814 -8.27 -18.18 35.91
CA THR A 814 -7.10 -18.53 35.06
C THR A 814 -5.93 -17.60 35.36
N PHE A 815 -4.73 -18.16 35.51
CA PHE A 815 -3.49 -17.39 35.67
C PHE A 815 -2.67 -17.41 34.39
N CYS A 816 -2.22 -16.25 33.90
CA CYS A 816 -1.40 -16.10 32.73
C CYS A 816 -0.16 -15.21 32.95
N PRO A 817 1.06 -15.78 32.98
CA PRO A 817 2.28 -14.99 33.06
C PRO A 817 2.61 -14.37 31.71
N LEU A 818 2.71 -13.04 31.65
CA LEU A 818 3.03 -12.28 30.45
C LEU A 818 4.50 -11.86 30.47
N ILE A 819 5.35 -12.75 29.97
CA ILE A 819 6.80 -12.51 29.97
C ILE A 819 7.23 -11.88 28.65
N PHE A 820 7.90 -10.72 28.76
CA PHE A 820 8.52 -10.00 27.64
C PHE A 820 10.02 -9.90 27.83
N THR A 821 10.77 -9.80 26.73
CA THR A 821 12.17 -9.35 26.77
C THR A 821 12.25 -7.84 26.49
N THR A 822 13.34 -7.20 26.95
CA THR A 822 13.61 -5.78 26.61
C THR A 822 13.78 -5.54 25.12
N ASN A 823 14.03 -6.59 24.33
CA ASN A 823 14.11 -6.55 22.86
C ASN A 823 12.73 -6.73 22.20
N GLY A 824 11.66 -6.95 22.96
CA GLY A 824 10.31 -7.12 22.44
C GLY A 824 9.87 -8.57 22.20
N GLY A 825 10.71 -9.55 22.54
CA GLY A 825 10.34 -10.97 22.47
C GLY A 825 9.26 -11.33 23.48
N MET A 826 8.37 -12.26 23.16
CA MET A 826 7.21 -12.67 23.95
C MET A 826 7.30 -14.15 24.30
N GLY A 827 7.00 -14.50 25.55
CA GLY A 827 6.89 -15.88 26.03
C GLY A 827 5.68 -16.62 25.44
N ARG A 828 5.66 -17.94 25.55
CA ARG A 828 4.62 -18.80 24.96
C ARG A 828 3.21 -18.43 25.44
N GLU A 829 3.03 -18.26 26.76
CA GLU A 829 1.75 -17.88 27.36
C GLU A 829 1.35 -16.46 26.95
N CYS A 830 2.29 -15.55 26.88
CA CYS A 830 2.09 -14.19 26.41
C CYS A 830 1.58 -14.18 24.96
N ILE A 831 2.18 -14.98 24.07
CA ILE A 831 1.71 -15.14 22.68
C ILE A 831 0.28 -15.67 22.62
N ALA A 832 -0.02 -16.71 23.42
CA ALA A 832 -1.36 -17.31 23.47
C ALA A 832 -2.42 -16.33 23.97
N PHE A 833 -2.10 -15.58 25.04
CA PHE A 833 -2.96 -14.55 25.60
C PHE A 833 -3.32 -13.47 24.56
N TYR A 834 -2.32 -12.87 23.91
CA TYR A 834 -2.59 -11.82 22.93
C TYR A 834 -3.20 -12.35 21.63
N ASN A 835 -2.97 -13.61 21.24
CA ASN A 835 -3.67 -14.20 20.11
C ASN A 835 -5.16 -14.39 20.43
N ARG A 836 -5.51 -14.81 21.66
CA ARG A 836 -6.89 -14.94 22.10
C ARG A 836 -7.57 -13.57 22.17
N LEU A 837 -6.92 -12.58 22.78
CA LEU A 837 -7.43 -11.22 22.84
C LEU A 837 -7.63 -10.61 21.45
N ALA A 838 -6.69 -10.87 20.53
CA ALA A 838 -6.82 -10.42 19.15
C ALA A 838 -7.99 -11.08 18.41
N GLN A 839 -8.32 -12.34 18.72
CA GLN A 839 -9.50 -13.01 18.17
C GLN A 839 -10.79 -12.30 18.61
N GLU A 840 -10.92 -11.99 19.91
CA GLU A 840 -12.10 -11.28 20.45
C GLU A 840 -12.23 -9.87 19.83
N LEU A 841 -11.12 -9.13 19.74
CA LEU A 841 -11.11 -7.82 19.11
C LEU A 841 -11.40 -7.89 17.62
N ALA A 842 -10.86 -8.89 16.91
CA ALA A 842 -11.11 -9.09 15.48
C ALA A 842 -12.60 -9.38 15.21
N ASN A 843 -13.24 -10.20 16.03
CA ASN A 843 -14.67 -10.47 15.98
C ASN A 843 -15.49 -9.19 16.20
N LYS A 844 -15.13 -8.41 17.23
CA LYS A 844 -15.79 -7.14 17.55
C LYS A 844 -15.61 -6.09 16.45
N TRP A 845 -14.41 -5.98 15.88
CA TRP A 845 -14.08 -4.99 14.85
C TRP A 845 -14.37 -5.46 13.42
N LYS A 846 -14.79 -6.72 13.25
CA LYS A 846 -14.98 -7.36 11.93
C LYS A 846 -13.74 -7.23 11.03
N THR A 847 -12.57 -7.49 11.63
CA THR A 847 -11.28 -7.44 10.95
C THR A 847 -10.63 -8.82 10.90
N ALA A 848 -9.64 -9.02 10.02
CA ALA A 848 -8.90 -10.28 10.03
C ALA A 848 -8.07 -10.41 11.32
N GLN A 849 -8.14 -11.58 11.97
CA GLN A 849 -7.39 -11.86 13.20
C GLN A 849 -5.88 -11.59 13.04
N SER A 850 -5.32 -11.95 11.87
CA SER A 850 -3.89 -11.72 11.56
C SER A 850 -3.52 -10.23 11.60
N GLN A 851 -4.39 -9.34 11.13
CA GLN A 851 -4.18 -7.89 11.17
C GLN A 851 -4.27 -7.37 12.61
N THR A 852 -5.23 -7.83 13.38
CA THR A 852 -5.40 -7.44 14.78
C THR A 852 -4.22 -7.89 15.64
N VAL A 853 -3.74 -9.15 15.44
CA VAL A 853 -2.51 -9.66 16.10
C VAL A 853 -1.30 -8.80 15.73
N ALA A 854 -1.13 -8.47 14.45
CA ALA A 854 -0.02 -7.65 13.99
C ALA A 854 -0.07 -6.25 14.62
N TRP A 855 -1.23 -5.60 14.63
CA TRP A 855 -1.43 -4.29 15.24
C TRP A 855 -1.12 -4.29 16.75
N MET A 856 -1.62 -5.29 17.50
CA MET A 856 -1.33 -5.39 18.94
C MET A 856 0.15 -5.59 19.21
N ARG A 857 0.82 -6.51 18.48
CA ARG A 857 2.26 -6.72 18.62
C ARG A 857 3.06 -5.48 18.28
N THR A 858 2.62 -4.72 17.30
CA THR A 858 3.23 -3.43 16.95
C THR A 858 3.13 -2.44 18.10
N ARG A 859 1.96 -2.25 18.73
CA ARG A 859 1.79 -1.38 19.89
C ARG A 859 2.73 -1.77 21.04
N LEU A 860 2.76 -3.05 21.39
CA LEU A 860 3.63 -3.57 22.45
C LEU A 860 5.12 -3.36 22.12
N SER A 861 5.50 -3.58 20.86
CA SER A 861 6.88 -3.42 20.39
C SER A 861 7.34 -1.96 20.49
N PHE A 862 6.49 -0.99 20.09
CA PHE A 862 6.78 0.45 20.22
C PHE A 862 6.88 0.88 21.69
N ALA A 863 6.01 0.40 22.57
CA ALA A 863 6.08 0.66 24.00
C ALA A 863 7.41 0.17 24.57
N LEU A 864 7.84 -1.05 24.22
CA LEU A 864 9.13 -1.60 24.63
C LEU A 864 10.34 -0.84 24.08
N CYS A 865 10.31 -0.39 22.81
CA CYS A 865 11.37 0.44 22.26
C CYS A 865 11.51 1.77 23.00
N ARG A 866 10.40 2.47 23.28
CA ARG A 866 10.41 3.73 24.02
C ARG A 866 10.87 3.56 25.46
N SER A 867 10.38 2.55 26.14
CA SER A 867 10.77 2.29 27.53
C SER A 867 12.21 1.80 27.65
N ALA A 868 12.74 1.05 26.67
CA ALA A 868 14.17 0.72 26.61
C ALA A 868 15.02 1.99 26.42
N HIS A 869 14.65 2.88 25.49
CA HIS A 869 15.29 4.18 25.31
C HIS A 869 15.27 5.00 26.61
N MET A 870 14.12 5.06 27.29
CA MET A 870 13.99 5.76 28.58
C MET A 870 14.91 5.18 29.64
N CYS A 871 15.02 3.84 29.74
CA CYS A 871 15.97 3.18 30.65
C CYS A 871 17.43 3.53 30.34
N ILE A 872 17.78 3.69 29.06
CA ILE A 872 19.16 4.02 28.63
C ILE A 872 19.47 5.50 28.85
N ARG A 873 18.55 6.41 28.51
CA ARG A 873 18.79 7.87 28.44
C ARG A 873 18.23 8.64 29.62
N GLY A 874 17.31 8.07 30.39
CA GLY A 874 16.64 8.76 31.50
C GLY A 874 17.60 9.23 32.59
N SER A 875 17.38 10.43 33.11
CA SER A 875 18.18 10.97 34.22
C SER A 875 17.84 10.23 35.53
N ARG A 876 18.86 9.72 36.21
CA ARG A 876 18.72 9.05 37.50
C ARG A 876 19.08 9.98 38.70
N LYS A 877 19.44 11.25 38.43
CA LYS A 877 19.70 12.23 39.49
C LYS A 877 18.44 12.98 39.80
N TRP A 878 17.98 12.87 41.06
CA TRP A 878 16.76 13.50 41.56
C TRP A 878 16.80 15.05 41.53
N ASN A 879 17.99 15.66 41.55
CA ASN A 879 18.19 17.13 41.64
C ASN A 879 18.80 17.81 40.41
N SER A 880 18.96 17.16 39.31
CA SER A 880 19.46 17.83 38.10
C SER A 880 18.28 18.44 37.35
N LYS A 881 18.04 19.72 37.49
CA LYS A 881 17.37 20.51 36.46
C LYS A 881 18.27 20.49 35.19
N VAL A 882 18.23 19.40 34.45
CA VAL A 882 18.77 19.41 33.09
C VAL A 882 17.81 20.29 32.30
N PRO A 883 18.30 21.32 31.58
CA PRO A 883 17.45 22.04 30.63
C PRO A 883 16.88 21.02 29.67
N VAL A 884 15.59 20.84 29.70
CA VAL A 884 14.86 20.02 28.73
C VAL A 884 14.95 20.83 27.45
N ASP A 885 15.53 20.25 26.43
CA ASP A 885 15.56 20.84 25.08
C ASP A 885 14.12 21.18 24.69
N GLN A 886 13.83 22.42 24.34
CA GLN A 886 12.48 22.91 24.07
C GLN A 886 11.77 22.05 23.01
N ASP A 887 12.53 21.46 22.08
CA ASP A 887 12.02 20.52 21.08
C ASP A 887 11.47 19.21 21.67
N GLN A 888 11.91 18.80 22.88
CA GLN A 888 11.40 17.62 23.56
C GLN A 888 10.12 17.91 24.35
N VAL A 889 9.93 19.12 24.86
CA VAL A 889 8.71 19.51 25.60
C VAL A 889 7.52 19.65 24.64
N GLU A 890 7.73 20.17 23.44
CA GLU A 890 6.67 20.29 22.44
C GLU A 890 6.12 18.94 21.95
N LEU A 891 6.93 17.88 22.01
CA LEU A 891 6.49 16.53 21.68
C LEU A 891 5.53 15.90 22.71
N PHE A 892 5.60 16.33 23.98
CA PHE A 892 4.70 15.84 25.04
C PHE A 892 3.46 16.74 25.23
N ALA A 893 3.47 17.94 24.66
CA ALA A 893 2.36 18.91 24.76
C ALA A 893 1.36 18.81 23.58
N ARG A 894 1.57 17.91 22.66
CA ARG A 894 0.69 17.54 21.53
C ARG A 894 0.17 16.11 21.72
#